data_e8a6cf78f24bdf5c5044b62d8af36dec
#
_entry.id   e8a6cf78f24bdf5c5044b62d8af36dec
#
_cell.length_a   1.000
_cell.length_b   1.000
_cell.length_c   1.000
_cell.angle_alpha   90.00
_cell.angle_beta   90.00
_cell.angle_gamma   90.00
#
_symmetry.space_group_name_H-M   'P 1'
#
loop_
_entity.id
_entity.type
_entity.pdbx_description
1 polymer ?
#
loop_
_entity_poly.entity_id
_entity_poly.type
_entity_poly.pdbx_seq_one_letter_code
_entity_poly.pdbx_strand_id
1 'polypeptide(L)'
;MSEPDTNKRAQSPRPTVCYMCSSECGLLVSGDPSAGLRLAGNPASPMSRGGLCPKAALAESLRRFPGRLRTPLKRTGLRGEGLFRPASWEEALEDISRRLRVARELYGPESLTILFGEKPDHDMVYDFAAMYGTPNVLDHNSLCDTSRRYGFSRVFGDGQERPLPDLQRPLLTEEGVRSGHDCRLLVLFGENPAEARRFFWLWDGILGARRSGMRLIVADPLRTPAAREADLWLPVLPGEDWALIMAVLRRLLETGAGMDRDFMEKHTKRFEELRQLVVTERRDPENGLVLHGVPWAAARTGLQEESVEELVHAMTSIHPAAAMVGMNGVAHHRSGYLAAQALALVMALTGNVDVPGGLMLRNRDPLNRPAKRLAANLGEQAYRHKDVYGAYPEAGQGVVQRIPKDILEGVSLTKGPFAGGKYVTKSLLAVHTNPLLTAPESALWRKALTERDRDTPEEYRLGLFVVNATLMNETARYADWVLPMAHFLERQGVVWQETGNPVFALREAVAEPPAGVLSPLVLWKALASATFPGKKPRGTLAAENDDAWCNAVLAPLAEYFGGVPACAWLRAHGGFLSLPAAYRKYEKTGFVLGESRIDLMPEALRRYRDELRGTSPAGPVSGKTFRLISGRSPWQTHTITQDLYPAGDARRRVTMLINDRDAEELGLQSGDKAVVSGTKGSIRVILETSADLRRGVLRGQYGWGTSACLLRFSLEGSYNLNELTDADALDPATGDACFGDLRVTIRREK
;
A
#
# COMPACT_ATOMS: atom_id res chain seq x y z
N MET A 1 20.65 -37.02 43.22
CA MET A 1 20.69 -36.85 41.76
C MET A 1 19.29 -37.19 41.24
N SER A 2 18.46 -36.20 41.02
CA SER A 2 17.12 -36.35 40.46
C SER A 2 17.27 -36.31 38.93
N GLU A 3 16.73 -37.32 38.26
CA GLU A 3 16.67 -37.42 36.80
C GLU A 3 16.02 -36.21 36.20
N PRO A 4 16.49 -35.69 35.04
CA PRO A 4 15.81 -34.58 34.36
C PRO A 4 14.52 -35.11 33.75
N ASP A 5 13.43 -34.43 34.06
CA ASP A 5 12.09 -34.64 33.54
C ASP A 5 12.09 -34.50 31.99
N THR A 6 12.19 -35.65 31.29
CA THR A 6 12.27 -35.74 29.82
C THR A 6 10.91 -35.71 29.12
N ASN A 7 9.85 -35.25 29.78
CA ASN A 7 8.48 -35.33 29.24
C ASN A 7 7.88 -33.99 28.77
N LYS A 8 8.69 -33.06 28.25
CA LYS A 8 8.17 -31.97 27.40
C LYS A 8 8.01 -32.53 25.97
N ARG A 9 6.88 -33.18 25.69
CA ARG A 9 6.44 -33.45 24.31
C ARG A 9 6.53 -32.15 23.53
N ALA A 10 7.44 -32.09 22.57
CA ALA A 10 7.48 -31.01 21.59
C ALA A 10 6.10 -30.93 20.93
N GLN A 11 5.34 -29.90 21.23
CA GLN A 11 4.06 -29.70 20.57
C GLN A 11 4.30 -29.62 19.07
N SER A 12 3.51 -30.34 18.29
CA SER A 12 3.59 -30.31 16.83
C SER A 12 3.49 -28.85 16.36
N PRO A 13 4.29 -28.45 15.35
CA PRO A 13 4.23 -27.09 14.84
C PRO A 13 2.81 -26.72 14.39
N ARG A 14 2.31 -25.58 14.82
CA ARG A 14 0.98 -25.08 14.47
C ARG A 14 1.06 -24.21 13.20
N PRO A 15 0.23 -24.46 12.18
CA PRO A 15 0.18 -23.63 11.01
C PRO A 15 -0.53 -22.30 11.31
N THR A 16 0.00 -21.21 10.74
CA THR A 16 -0.63 -19.89 10.75
C THR A 16 -0.12 -19.08 9.55
N VAL A 17 -0.47 -17.80 9.46
CA VAL A 17 -0.06 -16.92 8.39
C VAL A 17 0.68 -15.71 8.93
N CYS A 18 1.81 -15.37 8.31
CA CYS A 18 2.58 -14.15 8.60
C CYS A 18 1.80 -12.91 8.18
N TYR A 19 1.81 -11.91 9.04
CA TYR A 19 1.14 -10.63 8.77
C TYR A 19 2.10 -9.43 8.88
N MET A 20 3.38 -9.65 8.60
CA MET A 20 4.37 -8.57 8.54
C MET A 20 4.29 -7.75 7.23
N CYS A 21 3.62 -8.27 6.21
CA CYS A 21 3.32 -7.58 4.96
C CYS A 21 2.21 -8.33 4.20
N SER A 22 1.73 -7.74 3.11
CA SER A 22 0.66 -8.31 2.26
C SER A 22 1.06 -9.54 1.43
N SER A 23 2.23 -10.14 1.68
CA SER A 23 2.58 -11.47 1.10
C SER A 23 1.93 -12.63 1.83
N GLU A 24 1.56 -12.43 3.09
CA GLU A 24 0.76 -13.37 3.89
C GLU A 24 1.30 -14.80 3.84
N CYS A 25 2.62 -14.95 4.00
CA CYS A 25 3.33 -16.21 3.89
C CYS A 25 2.90 -17.21 4.97
N GLY A 26 2.76 -18.47 4.62
CA GLY A 26 2.46 -19.52 5.60
C GLY A 26 3.59 -19.77 6.58
N LEU A 27 3.26 -19.90 7.84
CA LEU A 27 4.18 -20.17 8.95
C LEU A 27 3.85 -21.51 9.61
N LEU A 28 4.88 -22.17 10.10
CA LEU A 28 4.82 -23.20 11.13
C LEU A 28 5.43 -22.64 12.42
N VAL A 29 4.64 -22.63 13.47
CA VAL A 29 5.03 -22.06 14.77
C VAL A 29 5.13 -23.15 15.80
N SER A 30 6.28 -23.23 16.48
CA SER A 30 6.59 -24.19 17.55
C SER A 30 7.15 -23.46 18.78
N GLY A 31 7.24 -24.14 19.89
CA GLY A 31 7.76 -23.59 21.14
C GLY A 31 6.65 -23.17 22.12
N ASP A 32 7.08 -22.69 23.27
CA ASP A 32 6.20 -22.20 24.33
C ASP A 32 5.99 -20.68 24.17
N PRO A 33 4.75 -20.18 24.05
CA PRO A 33 4.50 -18.75 23.96
C PRO A 33 5.09 -17.90 25.10
N SER A 34 5.24 -18.47 26.30
CA SER A 34 5.85 -17.78 27.44
C SER A 34 7.39 -17.73 27.36
N ALA A 35 8.02 -18.80 26.88
CA ALA A 35 9.48 -18.91 26.72
C ALA A 35 10.00 -18.37 25.40
N GLY A 36 9.18 -18.42 24.34
CA GLY A 36 9.48 -17.92 23.00
C GLY A 36 9.03 -18.86 21.89
N LEU A 37 8.50 -18.27 20.84
CA LEU A 37 8.04 -18.98 19.64
C LEU A 37 9.17 -19.08 18.61
N ARG A 38 9.25 -20.22 17.93
CA ARG A 38 10.10 -20.43 16.76
C ARG A 38 9.23 -20.42 15.52
N LEU A 39 9.59 -19.58 14.57
CA LEU A 39 8.88 -19.40 13.31
C LEU A 39 9.68 -20.05 12.19
N ALA A 40 9.03 -20.91 11.41
CA ALA A 40 9.56 -21.49 10.18
C ALA A 40 8.56 -21.25 9.04
N GLY A 41 9.04 -21.21 7.81
CA GLY A 41 8.14 -21.18 6.65
C GLY A 41 7.39 -22.49 6.52
N ASN A 42 6.11 -22.44 6.17
CA ASN A 42 5.28 -23.63 5.95
C ASN A 42 5.45 -24.14 4.51
N PRO A 43 6.06 -25.32 4.28
CA PRO A 43 6.22 -25.86 2.93
C PRO A 43 4.89 -26.15 2.22
N ALA A 44 3.82 -26.41 2.98
CA ALA A 44 2.48 -26.63 2.44
C ALA A 44 1.78 -25.34 2.01
N SER A 45 2.33 -24.16 2.36
CA SER A 45 1.75 -22.88 1.95
C SER A 45 1.88 -22.67 0.45
N PRO A 46 0.79 -22.53 -0.32
CA PRO A 46 0.86 -22.24 -1.74
C PRO A 46 1.43 -20.85 -2.03
N MET A 47 1.40 -19.93 -1.05
CA MET A 47 1.88 -18.55 -1.17
C MET A 47 3.41 -18.43 -1.03
N SER A 48 4.03 -19.17 -0.14
CA SER A 48 5.46 -19.02 0.19
C SER A 48 6.30 -20.30 0.11
N ARG A 49 5.66 -21.48 0.06
CA ARG A 49 6.33 -22.79 -0.10
C ARG A 49 7.52 -22.99 0.81
N GLY A 50 7.36 -22.64 2.09
CA GLY A 50 8.45 -22.74 3.07
C GLY A 50 9.40 -21.53 3.07
N GLY A 51 9.22 -20.57 2.16
CA GLY A 51 10.00 -19.34 2.18
C GLY A 51 9.70 -18.47 3.40
N LEU A 52 10.75 -17.91 4.01
CA LEU A 52 10.68 -16.99 5.13
C LEU A 52 11.61 -15.80 4.89
N CYS A 53 11.08 -14.58 4.91
CA CYS A 53 11.86 -13.37 4.71
C CYS A 53 12.37 -12.79 6.05
N PRO A 54 13.37 -11.89 6.03
CA PRO A 54 13.90 -11.27 7.25
C PRO A 54 12.85 -10.54 8.09
N LYS A 55 11.80 -9.98 7.48
CA LYS A 55 10.69 -9.30 8.19
C LYS A 55 9.90 -10.28 9.07
N ALA A 56 9.61 -11.47 8.56
CA ALA A 56 8.88 -12.49 9.30
C ALA A 56 9.68 -12.99 10.52
N ALA A 57 11.01 -13.05 10.42
CA ALA A 57 11.88 -13.41 11.54
C ALA A 57 11.76 -12.44 12.73
N LEU A 58 11.36 -11.19 12.49
CA LEU A 58 11.16 -10.18 13.53
C LEU A 58 9.80 -10.27 14.24
N ALA A 59 8.88 -11.09 13.77
CA ALA A 59 7.53 -11.15 14.32
C ALA A 59 7.49 -11.52 15.80
N GLU A 60 8.29 -12.51 16.21
CA GLU A 60 8.38 -12.90 17.63
C GLU A 60 9.09 -11.83 18.47
N SER A 61 10.11 -11.17 17.92
CA SER A 61 10.77 -10.04 18.60
C SER A 61 9.77 -8.89 18.83
N LEU A 62 8.89 -8.62 17.86
CA LEU A 62 7.82 -7.63 18.01
C LEU A 62 6.80 -8.04 19.08
N ARG A 63 6.36 -9.31 19.05
CA ARG A 63 5.41 -9.83 20.04
C ARG A 63 5.92 -9.71 21.48
N ARG A 64 7.19 -10.00 21.69
CA ARG A 64 7.86 -9.98 23.00
C ARG A 64 8.54 -8.66 23.34
N PHE A 65 8.43 -7.66 22.49
CA PHE A 65 9.14 -6.41 22.70
C PHE A 65 8.82 -5.80 24.07
N PRO A 66 9.83 -5.43 24.90
CA PRO A 66 9.60 -4.93 26.26
C PRO A 66 8.74 -3.66 26.33
N GLY A 67 8.82 -2.81 25.31
CA GLY A 67 8.03 -1.57 25.20
C GLY A 67 6.63 -1.78 24.60
N ARG A 68 6.14 -3.01 24.51
CA ARG A 68 4.81 -3.29 24.00
C ARG A 68 3.73 -2.76 24.94
N LEU A 69 2.71 -2.14 24.35
CA LEU A 69 1.53 -1.66 25.10
C LEU A 69 0.74 -2.86 25.63
N ARG A 70 0.36 -2.78 26.90
CA ARG A 70 -0.38 -3.86 27.59
C ARG A 70 -1.65 -3.38 28.29
N THR A 71 -1.77 -2.07 28.55
CA THR A 71 -2.93 -1.45 29.18
C THR A 71 -3.31 -0.20 28.42
N PRO A 72 -4.58 0.25 28.45
CA PRO A 72 -4.95 1.56 27.97
C PRO A 72 -4.12 2.65 28.65
N LEU A 73 -3.74 3.67 27.89
CA LEU A 73 -3.00 4.83 28.39
C LEU A 73 -3.83 6.09 28.17
N LYS A 74 -4.03 6.86 29.25
CA LYS A 74 -4.70 8.17 29.23
C LYS A 74 -3.67 9.28 29.30
N ARG A 75 -3.78 10.25 28.40
CA ARG A 75 -2.91 11.42 28.38
C ARG A 75 -3.08 12.27 29.63
N THR A 76 -1.98 12.76 30.19
CA THR A 76 -1.95 13.62 31.38
C THR A 76 -1.36 15.00 31.11
N GLY A 77 -0.58 15.16 30.04
CA GLY A 77 0.04 16.43 29.60
C GLY A 77 -0.62 17.01 28.36
N LEU A 78 0.08 17.93 27.69
CA LEU A 78 -0.32 18.45 26.38
C LEU A 78 -0.11 17.42 25.29
N ARG A 79 -0.86 17.51 24.20
CA ARG A 79 -0.64 16.66 23.03
C ARG A 79 0.75 16.87 22.46
N GLY A 80 1.48 15.79 22.22
CA GLY A 80 2.86 15.79 21.75
C GLY A 80 3.92 15.66 22.85
N GLU A 81 3.62 15.96 24.12
CA GLU A 81 4.57 15.75 25.22
C GLU A 81 4.84 14.26 25.50
N GLY A 82 3.88 13.39 25.17
CA GLY A 82 4.03 11.95 25.39
C GLY A 82 3.86 11.54 26.85
N LEU A 83 3.17 12.35 27.66
CA LEU A 83 2.89 12.09 29.08
C LEU A 83 1.57 11.35 29.22
N PHE A 84 1.63 10.10 29.73
CA PHE A 84 0.50 9.21 29.90
C PHE A 84 0.52 8.53 31.26
N ARG A 85 -0.66 8.13 31.72
CA ARG A 85 -0.83 7.19 32.83
C ARG A 85 -1.56 5.95 32.38
N PRO A 86 -1.31 4.78 32.97
CA PRO A 86 -2.15 3.61 32.79
C PRO A 86 -3.59 3.89 33.23
N ALA A 87 -4.54 3.23 32.56
CA ALA A 87 -5.95 3.31 32.88
C ALA A 87 -6.64 1.95 32.71
N SER A 88 -7.82 1.77 33.31
CA SER A 88 -8.62 0.57 33.06
C SER A 88 -9.35 0.63 31.71
N TRP A 89 -9.82 -0.51 31.25
CA TRP A 89 -10.68 -0.57 30.06
C TRP A 89 -12.03 0.10 30.30
N GLU A 90 -12.57 0.01 31.51
CA GLU A 90 -13.82 0.68 31.87
C GLU A 90 -13.67 2.19 31.73
N GLU A 91 -12.62 2.78 32.33
CA GLU A 91 -12.34 4.23 32.19
C GLU A 91 -12.17 4.64 30.72
N ALA A 92 -11.43 3.84 29.94
CA ALA A 92 -11.17 4.14 28.55
C ALA A 92 -12.45 4.09 27.71
N LEU A 93 -13.22 3.01 27.82
CA LEU A 93 -14.46 2.82 27.05
C LEU A 93 -15.53 3.84 27.45
N GLU A 94 -15.67 4.15 28.72
CA GLU A 94 -16.62 5.16 29.21
C GLU A 94 -16.31 6.55 28.67
N ASP A 95 -15.07 7.02 28.78
CA ASP A 95 -14.69 8.36 28.32
C ASP A 95 -14.75 8.47 26.79
N ILE A 96 -14.19 7.48 26.07
CA ILE A 96 -14.20 7.47 24.62
C ILE A 96 -15.65 7.45 24.09
N SER A 97 -16.48 6.52 24.58
CA SER A 97 -17.86 6.37 24.10
C SER A 97 -18.73 7.59 24.44
N ARG A 98 -18.55 8.19 25.62
CA ARG A 98 -19.22 9.43 26.00
C ARG A 98 -18.87 10.57 25.04
N ARG A 99 -17.58 10.78 24.77
CA ARG A 99 -17.10 11.83 23.84
C ARG A 99 -17.56 11.58 22.41
N LEU A 100 -17.59 10.33 21.95
CA LEU A 100 -18.14 9.95 20.64
C LEU A 100 -19.64 10.26 20.56
N ARG A 101 -20.44 9.95 21.58
CA ARG A 101 -21.88 10.29 21.59
C ARG A 101 -22.10 11.79 21.54
N VAL A 102 -21.38 12.56 22.36
CA VAL A 102 -21.47 14.03 22.36
C VAL A 102 -21.08 14.62 21.00
N ALA A 103 -19.98 14.15 20.40
CA ALA A 103 -19.57 14.62 19.09
C ALA A 103 -20.63 14.31 18.01
N ARG A 104 -21.22 13.10 18.05
CA ARG A 104 -22.28 12.69 17.13
C ARG A 104 -23.55 13.53 17.30
N GLU A 105 -23.92 13.85 18.52
CA GLU A 105 -25.12 14.67 18.84
C GLU A 105 -24.94 16.13 18.40
N LEU A 106 -23.78 16.74 18.68
CA LEU A 106 -23.53 18.15 18.40
C LEU A 106 -23.12 18.44 16.95
N TYR A 107 -22.40 17.51 16.32
CA TYR A 107 -21.74 17.75 15.01
C TYR A 107 -22.14 16.78 13.92
N GLY A 108 -23.01 15.81 14.20
CA GLY A 108 -23.40 14.75 13.27
C GLY A 108 -22.43 13.56 13.23
N PRO A 109 -22.87 12.43 12.65
CA PRO A 109 -22.05 11.21 12.61
C PRO A 109 -20.79 11.36 11.74
N GLU A 110 -20.78 12.22 10.75
CA GLU A 110 -19.63 12.53 9.89
C GLU A 110 -18.50 13.26 10.60
N SER A 111 -18.72 13.73 11.82
CA SER A 111 -17.67 14.32 12.68
C SER A 111 -16.65 13.29 13.19
N LEU A 112 -16.95 11.99 13.06
CA LEU A 112 -16.01 10.91 13.34
C LEU A 112 -15.32 10.47 12.04
N THR A 113 -13.99 10.52 12.04
CA THR A 113 -13.12 9.89 11.05
C THR A 113 -12.42 8.69 11.66
N ILE A 114 -12.43 7.55 10.97
CA ILE A 114 -11.67 6.36 11.33
C ILE A 114 -10.62 6.13 10.26
N LEU A 115 -9.35 6.19 10.65
CA LEU A 115 -8.20 5.91 9.80
C LEU A 115 -7.57 4.61 10.23
N PHE A 116 -7.39 3.66 9.32
CA PHE A 116 -6.71 2.42 9.62
C PHE A 116 -5.56 2.14 8.65
N GLY A 117 -4.54 1.49 9.18
CA GLY A 117 -3.40 0.99 8.39
C GLY A 117 -3.74 -0.28 7.65
N GLU A 118 -2.72 -1.04 7.26
CA GLU A 118 -2.93 -2.29 6.55
C GLU A 118 -3.63 -3.33 7.43
N LYS A 119 -4.47 -4.09 6.80
CA LYS A 119 -5.49 -5.02 7.30
C LYS A 119 -5.08 -5.82 8.55
N PRO A 120 -5.80 -5.96 9.61
CA PRO A 120 -6.38 -7.28 9.79
C PRO A 120 -7.80 -7.24 10.18
N ASP A 121 -8.46 -6.49 10.72
CA ASP A 121 -9.77 -6.71 11.31
C ASP A 121 -10.73 -5.58 10.93
N HIS A 122 -10.60 -5.14 9.67
CA HIS A 122 -11.37 -4.04 9.10
C HIS A 122 -12.88 -4.25 9.17
N ASP A 123 -13.31 -5.51 9.10
CA ASP A 123 -14.74 -5.83 9.12
C ASP A 123 -15.43 -5.24 10.33
N MET A 124 -14.78 -5.30 11.49
CA MET A 124 -15.29 -4.75 12.75
C MET A 124 -15.32 -3.22 12.76
N VAL A 125 -14.31 -2.59 12.14
CA VAL A 125 -14.24 -1.13 11.96
C VAL A 125 -15.38 -0.63 11.10
N TYR A 126 -15.66 -1.30 9.97
CA TYR A 126 -16.75 -0.94 9.07
C TYR A 126 -18.13 -1.13 9.72
N ASP A 127 -18.32 -2.22 10.47
CA ASP A 127 -19.59 -2.45 11.17
C ASP A 127 -19.79 -1.44 12.32
N PHE A 128 -18.73 -1.07 13.03
CA PHE A 128 -18.80 0.02 13.99
C PHE A 128 -19.15 1.36 13.33
N ALA A 129 -18.49 1.69 12.22
CA ALA A 129 -18.77 2.90 11.44
C ALA A 129 -20.22 2.94 10.94
N ALA A 130 -20.75 1.81 10.46
CA ALA A 130 -22.14 1.69 10.05
C ALA A 130 -23.12 1.89 11.23
N MET A 131 -22.81 1.38 12.42
CA MET A 131 -23.61 1.61 13.63
C MET A 131 -23.54 3.08 14.08
N TYR A 132 -22.38 3.70 13.95
CA TYR A 132 -22.20 5.12 14.29
C TYR A 132 -22.88 6.03 13.26
N GLY A 133 -22.91 5.63 12.01
CA GLY A 133 -23.47 6.38 10.88
C GLY A 133 -22.43 7.24 10.16
N THR A 134 -21.11 7.02 10.40
CA THR A 134 -20.07 7.79 9.71
C THR A 134 -19.67 7.12 8.39
N PRO A 135 -19.61 7.90 7.28
CA PRO A 135 -19.02 7.44 6.04
C PRO A 135 -17.49 7.58 6.02
N ASN A 136 -16.91 8.27 6.99
CA ASN A 136 -15.49 8.66 6.99
C ASN A 136 -14.60 7.55 7.54
N VAL A 137 -14.56 6.43 6.81
CA VAL A 137 -13.66 5.29 7.08
C VAL A 137 -12.61 5.28 5.98
N LEU A 138 -11.39 5.65 6.32
CA LEU A 138 -10.28 5.80 5.40
C LEU A 138 -9.23 4.73 5.66
N ASP A 139 -8.77 4.10 4.61
CA ASP A 139 -7.57 3.27 4.67
C ASP A 139 -6.33 4.06 4.17
N HIS A 140 -5.19 3.39 4.17
CA HIS A 140 -3.92 3.98 3.73
C HIS A 140 -3.74 4.07 2.21
N ASN A 141 -4.73 3.67 1.39
CA ASN A 141 -4.55 3.49 -0.06
C ASN A 141 -4.08 4.76 -0.77
N SER A 142 -4.58 5.95 -0.40
CA SER A 142 -4.12 7.22 -0.96
C SER A 142 -2.68 7.63 -0.57
N LEU A 143 -2.05 6.86 0.32
CA LEU A 143 -0.62 6.97 0.65
C LEU A 143 0.18 5.80 0.05
N CYS A 144 -0.43 4.96 -0.76
CA CYS A 144 0.14 3.70 -1.18
C CYS A 144 0.17 3.54 -2.71
N ASP A 145 -0.97 3.24 -3.33
CA ASP A 145 -0.97 2.88 -4.74
C ASP A 145 -2.35 3.04 -5.41
N THR A 146 -3.16 3.96 -4.96
CA THR A 146 -4.50 4.22 -5.53
C THR A 146 -4.39 4.56 -7.02
N SER A 147 -3.43 5.40 -7.41
CA SER A 147 -3.18 5.78 -8.80
C SER A 147 -2.95 4.57 -9.71
N ARG A 148 -2.07 3.64 -9.29
CA ARG A 148 -1.81 2.41 -10.03
C ARG A 148 -3.04 1.51 -10.08
N ARG A 149 -3.70 1.32 -8.95
CA ARG A 149 -4.87 0.44 -8.83
C ARG A 149 -6.00 0.87 -9.76
N TYR A 150 -6.38 2.13 -9.70
CA TYR A 150 -7.46 2.66 -10.53
C TYR A 150 -7.04 2.80 -11.99
N GLY A 151 -5.76 3.07 -12.29
CA GLY A 151 -5.24 3.06 -13.65
C GLY A 151 -5.54 1.74 -14.36
N PHE A 152 -5.27 0.60 -13.70
CA PHE A 152 -5.60 -0.73 -14.25
C PHE A 152 -7.11 -1.01 -14.23
N SER A 153 -7.81 -0.70 -13.13
CA SER A 153 -9.24 -1.04 -13.02
C SER A 153 -10.12 -0.27 -14.00
N ARG A 154 -9.71 0.91 -14.44
CA ARG A 154 -10.43 1.67 -15.48
C ARG A 154 -10.30 1.07 -16.87
N VAL A 155 -9.36 0.19 -17.09
CA VAL A 155 -9.21 -0.54 -18.35
C VAL A 155 -9.77 -1.97 -18.23
N PHE A 156 -9.45 -2.67 -17.15
CA PHE A 156 -9.77 -4.10 -16.99
C PHE A 156 -10.99 -4.39 -16.11
N GLY A 157 -11.55 -3.39 -15.46
CA GLY A 157 -12.75 -3.53 -14.63
C GLY A 157 -12.51 -3.45 -13.14
N ASP A 158 -13.61 -3.25 -12.41
CA ASP A 158 -13.59 -3.19 -10.95
C ASP A 158 -13.05 -4.49 -10.34
N GLY A 159 -12.15 -4.34 -9.38
CA GLY A 159 -11.42 -5.46 -8.77
C GLY A 159 -10.14 -5.86 -9.51
N GLN A 160 -9.89 -5.34 -10.73
CA GLN A 160 -8.66 -5.61 -11.49
C GLN A 160 -7.53 -4.61 -11.18
N GLU A 161 -7.40 -4.27 -9.93
CA GLU A 161 -6.55 -3.20 -9.43
C GLU A 161 -5.05 -3.50 -9.48
N ARG A 162 -4.67 -4.78 -9.44
CA ARG A 162 -3.27 -5.23 -9.36
C ARG A 162 -3.06 -6.53 -10.13
N PRO A 163 -3.19 -6.52 -11.44
CA PRO A 163 -2.83 -7.71 -12.22
C PRO A 163 -1.35 -8.01 -12.04
N LEU A 164 -0.98 -9.29 -12.08
CA LEU A 164 0.40 -9.75 -11.89
C LEU A 164 0.85 -10.63 -13.06
N PRO A 165 2.17 -10.70 -13.35
CA PRO A 165 2.71 -11.62 -14.33
C PRO A 165 2.37 -13.08 -14.03
N ASP A 166 2.09 -13.87 -15.04
CA ASP A 166 1.88 -15.31 -14.93
C ASP A 166 3.22 -16.05 -14.69
N LEU A 167 3.74 -15.92 -13.48
CA LEU A 167 5.04 -16.46 -13.07
C LEU A 167 4.98 -17.40 -11.87
N GLN A 168 3.79 -17.57 -11.27
CA GLN A 168 3.63 -18.54 -10.17
C GLN A 168 3.76 -19.96 -10.72
N ARG A 169 4.77 -20.72 -10.28
CA ARG A 169 4.97 -22.12 -10.68
C ARG A 169 5.34 -22.99 -9.47
N PRO A 170 4.81 -24.21 -9.31
CA PRO A 170 3.70 -24.73 -10.11
C PRO A 170 2.42 -23.90 -9.95
N LEU A 171 1.59 -23.86 -10.98
CA LEU A 171 0.28 -23.21 -10.99
C LEU A 171 -0.79 -24.30 -11.17
N LEU A 172 -1.74 -24.40 -10.24
CA LEU A 172 -2.89 -25.28 -10.37
C LEU A 172 -3.91 -24.61 -11.29
N THR A 173 -4.30 -25.29 -12.37
CA THR A 173 -5.38 -24.87 -13.29
C THR A 173 -6.48 -25.92 -13.35
N GLU A 174 -7.60 -25.60 -14.00
CA GLU A 174 -8.69 -26.58 -14.20
C GLU A 174 -8.21 -27.79 -15.03
N GLU A 175 -7.25 -27.59 -15.95
CA GLU A 175 -6.68 -28.65 -16.78
C GLU A 175 -5.53 -29.43 -16.12
N GLY A 176 -5.08 -29.00 -14.93
CA GLY A 176 -4.00 -29.64 -14.18
C GLY A 176 -2.92 -28.68 -13.73
N VAL A 177 -1.76 -29.20 -13.35
CA VAL A 177 -0.63 -28.43 -12.80
C VAL A 177 0.34 -28.01 -13.91
N ARG A 178 0.53 -26.71 -14.07
CA ARG A 178 1.51 -26.10 -14.99
C ARG A 178 2.81 -25.84 -14.24
N SER A 179 3.91 -26.39 -14.74
CA SER A 179 5.27 -26.22 -14.20
C SER A 179 6.18 -25.37 -15.10
N GLY A 180 5.90 -25.32 -16.41
CA GLY A 180 6.65 -24.52 -17.37
C GLY A 180 6.33 -23.03 -17.33
N HIS A 181 7.28 -22.21 -17.75
CA HIS A 181 7.13 -20.76 -17.89
C HIS A 181 6.88 -20.38 -19.34
N ASP A 182 5.77 -19.70 -19.61
CA ASP A 182 5.38 -19.25 -20.95
C ASP A 182 5.80 -17.79 -21.23
N CYS A 183 5.96 -16.98 -20.18
CA CYS A 183 6.35 -15.57 -20.30
C CYS A 183 7.69 -15.44 -21.03
N ARG A 184 7.73 -14.60 -22.08
CA ARG A 184 8.94 -14.36 -22.89
C ARG A 184 9.56 -12.99 -22.65
N LEU A 185 8.77 -12.04 -22.18
CA LEU A 185 9.24 -10.71 -21.81
C LEU A 185 8.59 -10.27 -20.50
N LEU A 186 9.40 -9.81 -19.56
CA LEU A 186 8.93 -9.08 -18.39
C LEU A 186 9.57 -7.69 -18.35
N VAL A 187 8.74 -6.65 -18.18
CA VAL A 187 9.20 -5.27 -17.97
C VAL A 187 8.79 -4.79 -16.60
N LEU A 188 9.74 -4.29 -15.81
CA LEU A 188 9.54 -3.74 -14.47
C LEU A 188 9.80 -2.23 -14.50
N PHE A 189 8.76 -1.42 -14.27
CA PHE A 189 8.87 0.03 -14.13
C PHE A 189 8.87 0.38 -12.64
N GLY A 190 10.02 0.77 -12.09
CA GLY A 190 10.18 1.17 -10.69
C GLY A 190 9.77 0.09 -9.67
N GLU A 191 9.89 -1.19 -10.03
CA GLU A 191 9.54 -2.33 -9.19
C GLU A 191 10.76 -3.22 -8.92
N ASN A 192 11.01 -3.55 -7.65
CA ASN A 192 12.14 -4.40 -7.24
C ASN A 192 11.67 -5.62 -6.41
N PRO A 193 11.13 -6.66 -7.04
CA PRO A 193 10.63 -7.84 -6.36
C PRO A 193 11.73 -8.64 -5.65
N ALA A 194 12.98 -8.51 -6.04
CA ALA A 194 14.14 -9.15 -5.40
C ALA A 194 14.31 -8.74 -3.93
N GLU A 195 14.08 -7.47 -3.61
CA GLU A 195 14.17 -6.94 -2.23
C GLU A 195 12.81 -6.84 -1.55
N ALA A 196 11.77 -6.39 -2.25
CA ALA A 196 10.45 -6.17 -1.68
C ALA A 196 9.84 -7.45 -1.12
N ARG A 197 10.15 -8.60 -1.75
CA ARG A 197 9.64 -9.93 -1.37
C ARG A 197 8.12 -9.96 -1.17
N ARG A 198 7.42 -9.01 -1.78
CA ARG A 198 5.97 -9.06 -1.87
C ARG A 198 5.62 -10.13 -2.89
N PHE A 199 4.71 -11.05 -2.53
CA PHE A 199 4.50 -12.29 -3.26
C PHE A 199 5.82 -13.07 -3.41
N PHE A 200 6.12 -13.89 -2.43
CA PHE A 200 7.40 -14.60 -2.30
C PHE A 200 7.75 -15.38 -3.58
N TRP A 201 6.74 -15.98 -4.20
CA TRP A 201 6.85 -16.72 -5.45
C TRP A 201 7.24 -15.86 -6.66
N LEU A 202 7.02 -14.54 -6.62
CA LEU A 202 7.22 -13.69 -7.80
C LEU A 202 8.69 -13.64 -8.22
N TRP A 203 9.60 -13.41 -7.26
CA TRP A 203 11.02 -13.36 -7.60
C TRP A 203 11.57 -14.72 -8.03
N ASP A 204 11.16 -15.80 -7.37
CA ASP A 204 11.53 -17.15 -7.76
C ASP A 204 10.98 -17.52 -9.14
N GLY A 205 9.75 -17.08 -9.46
CA GLY A 205 9.14 -17.21 -10.76
C GLY A 205 9.89 -16.45 -11.85
N ILE A 206 10.33 -15.20 -11.57
CA ILE A 206 11.18 -14.42 -12.48
C ILE A 206 12.47 -15.17 -12.80
N LEU A 207 13.19 -15.64 -11.78
CA LEU A 207 14.42 -16.40 -11.98
C LEU A 207 14.18 -17.72 -12.73
N GLY A 208 13.05 -18.40 -12.47
CA GLY A 208 12.64 -19.60 -13.20
C GLY A 208 12.39 -19.31 -14.68
N ALA A 209 11.62 -18.28 -15.00
CA ALA A 209 11.30 -17.88 -16.36
C ALA A 209 12.56 -17.42 -17.13
N ARG A 210 13.48 -16.71 -16.48
CA ARG A 210 14.76 -16.33 -17.09
C ARG A 210 15.58 -17.56 -17.51
N ARG A 211 15.66 -18.58 -16.66
CA ARG A 211 16.30 -19.87 -17.03
C ARG A 211 15.61 -20.54 -18.23
N SER A 212 14.35 -20.23 -18.48
CA SER A 212 13.58 -20.68 -19.65
C SER A 212 13.64 -19.73 -20.84
N GLY A 213 14.52 -18.72 -20.81
CA GLY A 213 14.75 -17.77 -21.91
C GLY A 213 13.87 -16.52 -21.89
N MET A 214 13.21 -16.19 -20.77
CA MET A 214 12.50 -14.92 -20.62
C MET A 214 13.48 -13.75 -20.58
N ARG A 215 13.23 -12.72 -21.39
CA ARG A 215 13.93 -11.45 -21.35
C ARG A 215 13.39 -10.58 -20.21
N LEU A 216 14.28 -9.93 -19.43
CA LEU A 216 13.95 -9.03 -18.36
C LEU A 216 14.45 -7.62 -18.66
N ILE A 217 13.56 -6.62 -18.64
CA ILE A 217 13.88 -5.20 -18.75
C ILE A 217 13.48 -4.50 -17.47
N VAL A 218 14.35 -3.65 -16.92
CA VAL A 218 14.07 -2.92 -15.67
C VAL A 218 14.33 -1.43 -15.88
N ALA A 219 13.30 -0.61 -15.72
CA ALA A 219 13.38 0.84 -15.64
C ALA A 219 13.39 1.26 -14.16
N ASP A 220 14.52 1.74 -13.66
CA ASP A 220 14.69 2.17 -12.27
C ASP A 220 15.89 3.13 -12.19
N PRO A 221 15.81 4.28 -11.50
CA PRO A 221 16.93 5.19 -11.34
C PRO A 221 18.10 4.60 -10.52
N LEU A 222 17.84 3.56 -9.74
CA LEU A 222 18.83 2.80 -8.99
C LEU A 222 19.05 1.44 -9.65
N ARG A 223 20.29 1.02 -9.79
CA ARG A 223 20.65 -0.33 -10.25
C ARG A 223 20.39 -1.34 -9.13
N THR A 224 19.11 -1.60 -8.87
CA THR A 224 18.60 -2.51 -7.85
C THR A 224 19.04 -3.95 -8.10
N PRO A 225 18.91 -4.89 -7.13
CA PRO A 225 19.15 -6.31 -7.39
C PRO A 225 18.35 -6.86 -8.57
N ALA A 226 17.11 -6.43 -8.79
CA ALA A 226 16.35 -6.81 -9.98
C ALA A 226 16.96 -6.23 -11.28
N ALA A 227 17.44 -4.97 -11.23
CA ALA A 227 18.10 -4.33 -12.37
C ALA A 227 19.47 -4.95 -12.70
N ARG A 228 20.17 -5.53 -11.72
CA ARG A 228 21.42 -6.26 -11.96
C ARG A 228 21.20 -7.59 -12.69
N GLU A 229 20.03 -8.18 -12.54
CA GLU A 229 19.61 -9.39 -13.26
C GLU A 229 19.00 -9.10 -14.63
N ALA A 230 18.74 -7.83 -14.98
CA ALA A 230 18.08 -7.45 -16.22
C ALA A 230 19.01 -7.58 -17.43
N ASP A 231 18.41 -7.92 -18.59
CA ASP A 231 19.09 -7.89 -19.89
C ASP A 231 19.23 -6.44 -20.43
N LEU A 232 18.30 -5.56 -19.99
CA LEU A 232 18.37 -4.13 -20.26
C LEU A 232 17.98 -3.37 -18.98
N TRP A 233 18.87 -2.52 -18.47
CA TRP A 233 18.59 -1.58 -17.42
C TRP A 233 18.46 -0.16 -17.95
N LEU A 234 17.34 0.48 -17.65
CA LEU A 234 17.02 1.84 -18.07
C LEU A 234 17.02 2.76 -16.81
N PRO A 235 18.09 3.51 -16.57
CA PRO A 235 18.15 4.46 -15.45
C PRO A 235 17.27 5.69 -15.72
N VAL A 236 15.96 5.50 -15.67
CA VAL A 236 14.94 6.50 -15.99
C VAL A 236 14.97 7.66 -15.00
N LEU A 237 14.66 8.87 -15.47
CA LEU A 237 14.44 10.01 -14.58
C LEU A 237 13.13 9.78 -13.79
N PRO A 238 13.14 9.83 -12.44
CA PRO A 238 11.97 9.55 -11.62
C PRO A 238 10.72 10.34 -12.06
N GLY A 239 9.58 9.64 -12.19
CA GLY A 239 8.31 10.22 -12.61
C GLY A 239 8.11 10.34 -14.11
N GLU A 240 9.08 9.90 -14.93
CA GLU A 240 8.99 9.95 -16.40
C GLU A 240 8.77 8.56 -17.04
N ASP A 241 8.53 7.51 -16.25
CA ASP A 241 8.26 6.16 -16.76
C ASP A 241 7.08 6.11 -17.74
N TRP A 242 6.08 6.96 -17.52
CA TRP A 242 4.92 7.09 -18.40
C TRP A 242 5.30 7.46 -19.84
N ALA A 243 6.39 8.22 -20.03
CA ALA A 243 6.85 8.60 -21.37
C ALA A 243 7.37 7.40 -22.16
N LEU A 244 8.03 6.44 -21.50
CA LEU A 244 8.44 5.17 -22.12
C LEU A 244 7.21 4.36 -22.57
N ILE A 245 6.21 4.25 -21.70
CA ILE A 245 4.98 3.49 -21.97
C ILE A 245 4.20 4.14 -23.12
N MET A 246 4.13 5.47 -23.15
CA MET A 246 3.47 6.20 -24.24
C MET A 246 4.20 6.04 -25.57
N ALA A 247 5.55 5.91 -25.60
CA ALA A 247 6.29 5.62 -26.81
C ALA A 247 5.96 4.22 -27.36
N VAL A 248 5.81 3.22 -26.49
CA VAL A 248 5.34 1.89 -26.88
C VAL A 248 3.92 1.97 -27.43
N LEU A 249 3.01 2.65 -26.73
CA LEU A 249 1.62 2.81 -27.15
C LEU A 249 1.52 3.49 -28.50
N ARG A 250 2.28 4.56 -28.73
CA ARG A 250 2.34 5.25 -30.02
C ARG A 250 2.81 4.32 -31.13
N ARG A 251 3.90 3.57 -30.93
CA ARG A 251 4.42 2.63 -31.92
C ARG A 251 3.39 1.57 -32.30
N LEU A 252 2.68 0.99 -31.34
CA LEU A 252 1.60 0.03 -31.63
C LEU A 252 0.52 0.65 -32.49
N LEU A 253 0.05 1.86 -32.17
CA LEU A 253 -1.03 2.55 -32.87
C LEU A 253 -0.63 3.08 -34.27
N GLU A 254 0.64 3.40 -34.48
CA GLU A 254 1.17 3.84 -35.78
C GLU A 254 1.36 2.67 -36.76
N THR A 255 1.94 1.58 -36.28
CA THR A 255 2.40 0.50 -37.15
C THR A 255 1.42 -0.68 -37.17
N GLY A 256 0.64 -0.88 -36.13
CA GLY A 256 -0.17 -2.08 -35.92
C GLY A 256 0.65 -3.34 -35.65
N ALA A 257 1.99 -3.24 -35.61
CA ALA A 257 2.87 -4.39 -35.34
C ALA A 257 2.77 -4.82 -33.89
N GLY A 258 2.63 -6.11 -33.62
CA GLY A 258 2.50 -6.70 -32.29
C GLY A 258 1.10 -6.62 -31.67
N MET A 259 0.13 -6.05 -32.39
CA MET A 259 -1.26 -5.98 -31.91
C MET A 259 -2.00 -7.30 -32.15
N ASP A 260 -2.75 -7.74 -31.18
CA ASP A 260 -3.68 -8.87 -31.31
C ASP A 260 -5.02 -8.38 -31.88
N ARG A 261 -5.17 -8.54 -33.20
CA ARG A 261 -6.36 -8.05 -33.94
C ARG A 261 -7.64 -8.78 -33.54
N ASP A 262 -7.56 -10.08 -33.25
CA ASP A 262 -8.72 -10.88 -32.83
C ASP A 262 -9.23 -10.42 -31.44
N PHE A 263 -8.31 -10.24 -30.50
CA PHE A 263 -8.65 -9.68 -29.20
C PHE A 263 -9.25 -8.28 -29.31
N MET A 264 -8.65 -7.42 -30.11
CA MET A 264 -9.11 -6.05 -30.29
C MET A 264 -10.52 -5.98 -30.87
N GLU A 265 -10.81 -6.74 -31.92
CA GLU A 265 -12.12 -6.75 -32.56
C GLU A 265 -13.22 -7.24 -31.60
N LYS A 266 -12.92 -8.30 -30.85
CA LYS A 266 -13.89 -8.92 -29.94
C LYS A 266 -14.06 -8.14 -28.61
N HIS A 267 -12.97 -7.61 -28.08
CA HIS A 267 -12.90 -7.20 -26.68
C HIS A 267 -12.58 -5.71 -26.46
N THR A 268 -12.46 -4.89 -27.52
CA THR A 268 -12.22 -3.45 -27.36
C THR A 268 -13.22 -2.58 -28.12
N LYS A 269 -13.32 -1.31 -27.72
CA LYS A 269 -14.12 -0.29 -28.39
C LYS A 269 -13.36 1.04 -28.43
N ARG A 270 -13.68 1.89 -29.43
CA ARG A 270 -13.12 3.25 -29.62
C ARG A 270 -11.62 3.28 -29.94
N PHE A 271 -11.15 2.29 -30.69
CA PHE A 271 -9.75 2.22 -31.12
C PHE A 271 -9.30 3.45 -31.93
N GLU A 272 -10.11 3.89 -32.87
CA GLU A 272 -9.74 5.01 -33.74
C GLU A 272 -9.64 6.34 -32.97
N GLU A 273 -10.46 6.53 -31.92
CA GLU A 273 -10.35 7.71 -31.03
C GLU A 273 -9.03 7.69 -30.25
N LEU A 274 -8.62 6.53 -29.72
CA LEU A 274 -7.32 6.37 -29.08
C LEU A 274 -6.18 6.65 -30.06
N ARG A 275 -6.26 6.07 -31.25
CA ARG A 275 -5.26 6.27 -32.30
C ARG A 275 -5.11 7.74 -32.66
N GLN A 276 -6.20 8.45 -32.88
CA GLN A 276 -6.19 9.90 -33.17
C GLN A 276 -5.60 10.70 -32.00
N LEU A 277 -5.91 10.33 -30.76
CA LEU A 277 -5.38 11.02 -29.59
C LEU A 277 -3.86 10.94 -29.49
N VAL A 278 -3.30 9.75 -29.72
CA VAL A 278 -1.87 9.46 -29.46
C VAL A 278 -1.00 9.73 -30.68
N VAL A 279 -1.48 9.40 -31.90
CA VAL A 279 -0.69 9.43 -33.13
C VAL A 279 -0.75 10.78 -33.86
N THR A 280 -1.78 11.61 -33.61
CA THR A 280 -1.83 12.94 -34.22
C THR A 280 -0.53 13.70 -33.95
N GLU A 281 0.09 14.20 -35.02
CA GLU A 281 1.36 14.90 -34.91
C GLU A 281 1.18 16.17 -34.10
N ARG A 282 1.69 16.10 -32.87
CA ARG A 282 1.80 17.25 -31.96
C ARG A 282 3.24 17.31 -31.50
N ARG A 283 3.75 18.51 -31.30
CA ARG A 283 5.12 18.73 -30.87
C ARG A 283 5.14 19.25 -29.44
N ASP A 284 6.10 18.78 -28.69
CA ASP A 284 6.41 19.29 -27.35
C ASP A 284 6.87 20.76 -27.49
N PRO A 285 6.23 21.71 -26.81
CA PRO A 285 6.59 23.12 -26.93
C PRO A 285 7.97 23.45 -26.37
N GLU A 286 8.53 22.60 -25.50
CA GLU A 286 9.83 22.83 -24.86
C GLU A 286 10.99 22.43 -25.79
N ASN A 287 10.83 21.39 -26.60
CA ASN A 287 11.93 20.83 -27.41
C ASN A 287 11.60 20.58 -28.87
N GLY A 288 10.35 20.83 -29.30
CA GLY A 288 9.91 20.67 -30.67
C GLY A 288 9.78 19.23 -31.16
N LEU A 289 10.03 18.22 -30.30
CA LEU A 289 9.95 16.80 -30.67
C LEU A 289 8.49 16.34 -30.77
N VAL A 290 8.24 15.34 -31.60
CA VAL A 290 6.91 14.74 -31.74
C VAL A 290 6.54 14.02 -30.47
N LEU A 291 5.44 14.44 -29.84
CA LEU A 291 4.95 13.88 -28.58
C LEU A 291 4.78 12.37 -28.69
N HIS A 292 5.17 11.66 -27.64
CA HIS A 292 5.10 10.21 -27.49
C HIS A 292 6.00 9.44 -28.49
N GLY A 293 6.81 10.11 -29.30
CA GLY A 293 7.84 9.47 -30.11
C GLY A 293 9.05 9.02 -29.29
N VAL A 294 9.88 8.14 -29.86
CA VAL A 294 11.11 7.66 -29.19
C VAL A 294 12.07 8.80 -28.85
N PRO A 295 12.37 9.76 -29.74
CA PRO A 295 13.24 10.89 -29.40
C PRO A 295 12.68 11.73 -28.25
N TRP A 296 11.37 11.95 -28.22
CA TRP A 296 10.72 12.69 -27.14
C TRP A 296 10.79 11.94 -25.82
N ALA A 297 10.53 10.63 -25.81
CA ALA A 297 10.62 9.81 -24.61
C ALA A 297 12.07 9.75 -24.09
N ALA A 298 13.05 9.66 -24.96
CA ALA A 298 14.47 9.70 -24.61
C ALA A 298 14.85 11.04 -23.95
N ALA A 299 14.45 12.17 -24.54
CA ALA A 299 14.69 13.50 -23.98
C ALA A 299 14.05 13.68 -22.58
N ARG A 300 12.79 13.23 -22.39
CA ARG A 300 12.08 13.33 -21.12
C ARG A 300 12.68 12.44 -20.04
N THR A 301 13.01 11.21 -20.37
CA THR A 301 13.55 10.23 -19.43
C THR A 301 15.06 10.41 -19.20
N GLY A 302 15.74 11.16 -20.08
CA GLY A 302 17.18 11.32 -20.09
C GLY A 302 17.91 10.03 -20.38
N LEU A 303 17.32 9.16 -21.19
CA LEU A 303 17.92 7.94 -21.71
C LEU A 303 18.46 8.17 -23.13
N GLN A 304 19.28 7.24 -23.64
CA GLN A 304 19.68 7.22 -25.04
C GLN A 304 18.51 6.72 -25.90
N GLU A 305 18.36 7.26 -27.11
CA GLU A 305 17.27 6.88 -28.02
C GLU A 305 17.29 5.39 -28.35
N GLU A 306 18.48 4.82 -28.52
CA GLU A 306 18.68 3.41 -28.81
C GLU A 306 18.12 2.51 -27.70
N SER A 307 18.29 2.91 -26.44
CA SER A 307 17.77 2.16 -25.30
C SER A 307 16.24 2.24 -25.21
N VAL A 308 15.66 3.39 -25.57
CA VAL A 308 14.20 3.54 -25.64
C VAL A 308 13.65 2.74 -26.82
N GLU A 309 14.31 2.78 -27.99
CA GLU A 309 13.93 1.99 -29.17
C GLU A 309 13.98 0.48 -28.87
N GLU A 310 14.99 0.02 -28.11
CA GLU A 310 15.12 -1.38 -27.72
C GLU A 310 13.96 -1.82 -26.81
N LEU A 311 13.53 -0.98 -25.85
CA LEU A 311 12.34 -1.22 -25.05
C LEU A 311 11.08 -1.28 -25.91
N VAL A 312 10.88 -0.30 -26.78
CA VAL A 312 9.72 -0.21 -27.68
C VAL A 312 9.65 -1.43 -28.56
N HIS A 313 10.77 -1.81 -29.19
CA HIS A 313 10.87 -3.01 -30.02
C HIS A 313 10.53 -4.28 -29.23
N ALA A 314 11.11 -4.44 -28.03
CA ALA A 314 10.85 -5.61 -27.19
C ALA A 314 9.35 -5.75 -26.85
N MET A 315 8.70 -4.66 -26.38
CA MET A 315 7.30 -4.68 -25.99
C MET A 315 6.31 -4.83 -27.16
N THR A 316 6.74 -4.53 -28.38
CA THR A 316 5.90 -4.68 -29.57
C THR A 316 6.14 -5.97 -30.35
N SER A 317 7.21 -6.72 -30.05
CA SER A 317 7.58 -7.91 -30.84
C SER A 317 7.72 -9.21 -30.04
N ILE A 318 7.92 -9.15 -28.72
CA ILE A 318 8.13 -10.33 -27.90
C ILE A 318 6.86 -10.66 -27.08
N HIS A 319 6.24 -11.79 -27.41
CA HIS A 319 5.00 -12.26 -26.76
C HIS A 319 5.11 -13.76 -26.42
N PRO A 320 4.39 -14.27 -25.38
CA PRO A 320 3.63 -13.53 -24.38
C PRO A 320 4.51 -12.63 -23.52
N ALA A 321 3.98 -11.46 -23.15
CA ALA A 321 4.66 -10.47 -22.35
C ALA A 321 3.85 -10.06 -21.12
N ALA A 322 4.55 -9.66 -20.08
CA ALA A 322 3.95 -9.04 -18.90
C ALA A 322 4.75 -7.78 -18.50
N ALA A 323 4.10 -6.86 -17.84
CA ALA A 323 4.76 -5.69 -17.28
C ALA A 323 4.16 -5.28 -15.94
N MET A 324 4.96 -4.64 -15.09
CA MET A 324 4.55 -4.16 -13.78
C MET A 324 4.96 -2.71 -13.59
N VAL A 325 4.13 -1.94 -12.89
CA VAL A 325 4.46 -0.61 -12.39
C VAL A 325 4.57 -0.64 -10.87
N GLY A 326 5.67 -0.13 -10.33
CA GLY A 326 5.96 -0.10 -8.92
C GLY A 326 5.17 0.97 -8.17
N MET A 327 4.98 0.75 -6.88
CA MET A 327 4.35 1.72 -6.00
C MET A 327 5.23 2.97 -5.84
N ASN A 328 6.42 2.81 -5.28
CA ASN A 328 7.31 3.94 -5.01
C ASN A 328 7.92 4.54 -6.29
N GLY A 329 8.17 3.71 -7.30
CA GLY A 329 8.82 4.15 -8.54
C GLY A 329 7.87 4.85 -9.51
N VAL A 330 6.58 4.49 -9.52
CA VAL A 330 5.62 5.02 -10.49
C VAL A 330 4.37 5.59 -9.84
N ALA A 331 3.69 4.84 -8.95
CA ALA A 331 2.41 5.27 -8.40
C ALA A 331 2.52 6.54 -7.53
N HIS A 332 3.65 6.77 -6.88
CA HIS A 332 3.89 7.95 -6.06
C HIS A 332 4.33 9.19 -6.86
N HIS A 333 4.07 9.21 -8.15
CA HIS A 333 4.28 10.36 -9.02
C HIS A 333 2.96 10.86 -9.57
N ARG A 334 2.89 12.14 -9.91
CA ARG A 334 1.70 12.78 -10.49
C ARG A 334 1.24 12.12 -11.81
N SER A 335 2.17 11.47 -12.50
CA SER A 335 1.92 10.68 -13.71
C SER A 335 1.56 9.20 -13.45
N GLY A 336 1.49 8.77 -12.18
CA GLY A 336 1.33 7.36 -11.80
C GLY A 336 0.06 6.71 -12.33
N TYR A 337 -1.06 7.41 -12.26
CA TYR A 337 -2.33 6.95 -12.81
C TYR A 337 -2.27 6.77 -14.33
N LEU A 338 -1.70 7.77 -15.04
CA LEU A 338 -1.54 7.72 -16.48
C LEU A 338 -0.62 6.57 -16.92
N ALA A 339 0.51 6.39 -16.23
CA ALA A 339 1.44 5.30 -16.52
C ALA A 339 0.78 3.92 -16.42
N ALA A 340 0.02 3.71 -15.34
CA ALA A 340 -0.70 2.45 -15.13
C ALA A 340 -1.79 2.22 -16.17
N GLN A 341 -2.54 3.26 -16.53
CA GLN A 341 -3.59 3.19 -17.55
C GLN A 341 -3.01 2.95 -18.94
N ALA A 342 -1.96 3.68 -19.32
CA ALA A 342 -1.29 3.49 -20.60
C ALA A 342 -0.70 2.07 -20.72
N LEU A 343 -0.11 1.55 -19.63
CA LEU A 343 0.39 0.17 -19.62
C LEU A 343 -0.73 -0.85 -19.77
N ALA A 344 -1.86 -0.65 -19.13
CA ALA A 344 -3.03 -1.51 -19.29
C ALA A 344 -3.52 -1.53 -20.73
N LEU A 345 -3.53 -0.37 -21.42
CA LEU A 345 -3.86 -0.28 -22.84
C LEU A 345 -2.85 -1.02 -23.70
N VAL A 346 -1.55 -0.87 -23.46
CA VAL A 346 -0.51 -1.63 -24.16
C VAL A 346 -0.74 -3.14 -24.04
N MET A 347 -0.98 -3.62 -22.81
CA MET A 347 -1.25 -5.05 -22.57
C MET A 347 -2.53 -5.53 -23.28
N ALA A 348 -3.58 -4.69 -23.32
CA ALA A 348 -4.83 -5.00 -24.03
C ALA A 348 -4.61 -5.06 -25.53
N LEU A 349 -3.97 -4.06 -26.13
CA LEU A 349 -3.72 -4.00 -27.58
C LEU A 349 -2.86 -5.17 -28.09
N THR A 350 -1.97 -5.68 -27.25
CA THR A 350 -1.08 -6.79 -27.57
C THR A 350 -1.63 -8.17 -27.19
N GLY A 351 -2.88 -8.26 -26.68
CA GLY A 351 -3.51 -9.52 -26.28
C GLY A 351 -2.86 -10.22 -25.08
N ASN A 352 -1.99 -9.54 -24.35
CA ASN A 352 -1.25 -10.11 -23.22
C ASN A 352 -2.06 -10.08 -21.89
N VAL A 353 -3.37 -10.12 -21.95
CA VAL A 353 -4.26 -10.02 -20.80
C VAL A 353 -4.89 -11.36 -20.50
N ASP A 354 -4.67 -11.85 -19.28
CA ASP A 354 -5.27 -13.06 -18.72
C ASP A 354 -5.03 -14.31 -19.60
N VAL A 355 -3.84 -14.40 -20.17
CA VAL A 355 -3.35 -15.52 -20.98
C VAL A 355 -2.08 -16.13 -20.38
N PRO A 356 -1.75 -17.39 -20.70
CA PRO A 356 -0.48 -17.99 -20.28
C PRO A 356 0.73 -17.14 -20.64
N GLY A 357 1.58 -16.84 -19.64
CA GLY A 357 2.76 -16.00 -19.79
C GLY A 357 2.51 -14.50 -19.89
N GLY A 358 1.26 -14.07 -19.89
CA GLY A 358 0.85 -12.66 -19.91
C GLY A 358 0.60 -12.07 -18.53
N LEU A 359 -0.21 -11.03 -18.49
CA LEU A 359 -0.64 -10.32 -17.30
C LEU A 359 -1.94 -10.95 -16.77
N MET A 360 -1.87 -11.70 -15.67
CA MET A 360 -3.03 -12.35 -15.08
C MET A 360 -3.93 -11.34 -14.38
N LEU A 361 -5.20 -11.33 -14.73
CA LEU A 361 -6.23 -10.62 -14.01
C LEU A 361 -6.48 -11.27 -12.64
N ARG A 362 -6.91 -10.47 -11.66
CA ARG A 362 -7.27 -10.96 -10.34
C ARG A 362 -8.55 -11.80 -10.39
N ASN A 363 -8.63 -12.75 -9.50
CA ASN A 363 -9.89 -13.44 -9.26
C ASN A 363 -10.83 -12.52 -8.46
N ARG A 364 -12.12 -12.60 -8.71
CA ARG A 364 -13.10 -11.83 -7.93
C ARG A 364 -13.09 -12.28 -6.48
N ASP A 365 -13.13 -11.29 -5.57
CA ASP A 365 -13.26 -11.57 -4.14
C ASP A 365 -14.65 -12.14 -3.82
N PRO A 366 -14.77 -13.41 -3.45
CA PRO A 366 -16.05 -14.01 -3.10
C PRO A 366 -16.43 -13.69 -1.65
N LEU A 367 -15.51 -13.19 -0.81
CA LEU A 367 -15.74 -13.08 0.62
C LEU A 367 -16.81 -12.07 0.98
N ASN A 368 -17.62 -12.42 1.97
CA ASN A 368 -18.68 -11.57 2.47
C ASN A 368 -18.16 -10.56 3.51
N ARG A 369 -17.52 -9.48 3.01
CA ARG A 369 -16.91 -8.47 3.88
C ARG A 369 -17.77 -7.21 4.02
N PRO A 370 -17.90 -6.63 5.23
CA PRO A 370 -18.67 -5.41 5.49
C PRO A 370 -18.20 -4.20 4.70
N ALA A 371 -16.91 -4.09 4.41
CA ALA A 371 -16.34 -3.02 3.60
C ALA A 371 -17.06 -2.83 2.25
N LYS A 372 -17.46 -3.92 1.59
CA LYS A 372 -18.19 -3.90 0.33
C LYS A 372 -19.62 -3.34 0.46
N ARG A 373 -20.17 -3.35 1.67
CA ARG A 373 -21.58 -3.01 1.95
C ARG A 373 -21.73 -1.71 2.73
N LEU A 374 -20.64 -1.07 3.16
CA LEU A 374 -20.71 0.14 3.99
C LEU A 374 -21.56 1.23 3.32
N ALA A 375 -21.31 1.49 2.04
CA ALA A 375 -22.06 2.50 1.29
C ALA A 375 -23.56 2.19 1.22
N ALA A 376 -23.93 0.92 0.98
CA ALA A 376 -25.32 0.48 0.97
C ALA A 376 -25.95 0.56 2.37
N ASN A 377 -25.19 0.23 3.42
CA ASN A 377 -25.66 0.29 4.81
C ASN A 377 -25.91 1.72 5.30
N LEU A 378 -25.14 2.68 4.77
CA LEU A 378 -25.27 4.10 5.13
C LEU A 378 -26.30 4.86 4.29
N GLY A 379 -26.75 4.29 3.16
CA GLY A 379 -27.73 4.94 2.28
C GLY A 379 -27.25 6.33 1.82
N GLU A 380 -28.09 7.36 2.01
CA GLU A 380 -27.78 8.73 1.62
C GLU A 380 -26.54 9.30 2.33
N GLN A 381 -26.21 8.87 3.55
CA GLN A 381 -25.02 9.33 4.26
C GLN A 381 -23.72 8.96 3.55
N ALA A 382 -23.71 7.89 2.74
CA ALA A 382 -22.55 7.55 1.91
C ALA A 382 -22.21 8.64 0.88
N TYR A 383 -23.16 9.43 0.46
CA TYR A 383 -22.93 10.55 -0.49
C TYR A 383 -22.11 11.68 0.13
N ARG A 384 -22.22 11.92 1.43
CA ARG A 384 -21.46 12.98 2.12
C ARG A 384 -19.95 12.76 1.97
N HIS A 385 -19.51 11.53 2.09
CA HIS A 385 -18.11 11.18 1.90
C HIS A 385 -17.64 11.35 0.45
N LYS A 386 -18.43 10.89 -0.53
CA LYS A 386 -18.09 11.02 -1.95
C LYS A 386 -18.02 12.47 -2.42
N ASP A 387 -18.82 13.35 -1.84
CA ASP A 387 -18.82 14.77 -2.22
C ASP A 387 -17.55 15.49 -1.78
N VAL A 388 -17.00 15.15 -0.62
CA VAL A 388 -15.73 15.68 -0.11
C VAL A 388 -14.57 15.41 -1.06
N TYR A 389 -14.58 14.24 -1.70
CA TYR A 389 -13.55 13.78 -2.61
C TYR A 389 -13.94 13.91 -4.08
N GLY A 390 -15.01 14.65 -4.40
CA GLY A 390 -15.46 14.88 -5.76
C GLY A 390 -14.45 15.60 -6.66
N ALA A 391 -13.42 16.24 -6.08
CA ALA A 391 -12.27 16.74 -6.79
C ALA A 391 -11.36 15.61 -7.33
N TYR A 392 -11.44 14.42 -6.75
CA TYR A 392 -10.66 13.25 -7.12
C TYR A 392 -11.61 12.10 -7.45
N PRO A 393 -12.12 12.02 -8.67
CA PRO A 393 -13.18 11.09 -9.04
C PRO A 393 -12.83 9.61 -8.82
N GLU A 394 -11.55 9.30 -8.72
CA GLU A 394 -11.03 7.96 -8.52
C GLU A 394 -10.52 7.72 -7.07
N ALA A 395 -10.85 8.59 -6.13
CA ALA A 395 -10.32 8.52 -4.75
C ALA A 395 -10.91 7.38 -3.88
N GLY A 396 -11.70 6.50 -4.43
CA GLY A 396 -12.21 5.25 -3.84
C GLY A 396 -12.56 5.23 -2.35
N GLN A 397 -11.57 5.33 -1.47
CA GLN A 397 -11.71 5.21 -0.01
C GLN A 397 -11.22 6.46 0.75
N GLY A 398 -11.17 7.61 0.08
CA GLY A 398 -10.80 8.88 0.68
C GLY A 398 -9.31 9.22 0.58
N VAL A 399 -8.97 10.45 0.94
CA VAL A 399 -7.64 11.05 0.80
C VAL A 399 -7.10 11.37 2.20
N VAL A 400 -6.26 10.48 2.72
CA VAL A 400 -5.72 10.54 4.11
C VAL A 400 -5.00 11.85 4.40
N GLN A 401 -4.24 12.39 3.46
CA GLN A 401 -3.49 13.63 3.62
C GLN A 401 -4.36 14.88 3.73
N ARG A 402 -5.67 14.76 3.50
CA ARG A 402 -6.62 15.85 3.76
C ARG A 402 -7.12 15.92 5.21
N ILE A 403 -7.01 14.84 5.98
CA ILE A 403 -7.49 14.78 7.37
C ILE A 403 -7.03 15.98 8.22
N PRO A 404 -5.75 16.43 8.16
CA PRO A 404 -5.35 17.62 8.90
C PRO A 404 -6.12 18.89 8.52
N LYS A 405 -6.40 19.09 7.22
CA LYS A 405 -7.19 20.23 6.75
C LYS A 405 -8.66 20.11 7.17
N ASP A 406 -9.21 18.90 7.12
CA ASP A 406 -10.58 18.64 7.56
C ASP A 406 -10.77 18.94 9.06
N ILE A 407 -9.74 18.72 9.87
CA ILE A 407 -9.70 19.14 11.28
C ILE A 407 -9.60 20.66 11.40
N LEU A 408 -8.70 21.30 10.66
CA LEU A 408 -8.40 22.74 10.78
C LEU A 408 -9.46 23.64 10.16
N GLU A 409 -10.04 23.25 9.04
CA GLU A 409 -10.88 24.10 8.19
C GLU A 409 -12.33 23.60 8.11
N GLY A 410 -12.52 22.30 8.35
CA GLY A 410 -13.75 21.57 8.09
C GLY A 410 -13.90 21.24 6.61
N VAL A 411 -14.96 20.49 6.31
CA VAL A 411 -15.27 19.98 4.98
C VAL A 411 -16.53 20.64 4.45
N SER A 412 -16.45 21.24 3.27
CA SER A 412 -17.59 21.80 2.56
C SER A 412 -18.14 20.78 1.55
N LEU A 413 -19.43 20.53 1.60
CA LEU A 413 -20.13 19.63 0.69
C LEU A 413 -20.61 20.41 -0.52
N THR A 414 -20.19 20.04 -1.73
CA THR A 414 -20.46 20.79 -2.95
C THR A 414 -21.46 20.11 -3.88
N LYS A 415 -21.74 18.83 -3.66
CA LYS A 415 -22.58 17.98 -4.52
C LYS A 415 -23.54 17.11 -3.71
N GLY A 416 -24.50 16.50 -4.42
CA GLY A 416 -25.42 15.53 -3.83
C GLY A 416 -26.50 16.16 -2.94
N PRO A 417 -27.25 15.32 -2.20
CA PRO A 417 -28.40 15.78 -1.42
C PRO A 417 -28.04 16.70 -0.24
N PHE A 418 -26.77 16.82 0.10
CA PHE A 418 -26.27 17.65 1.21
C PHE A 418 -25.42 18.83 0.73
N ALA A 419 -25.47 19.16 -0.56
CA ALA A 419 -24.73 20.30 -1.12
C ALA A 419 -25.04 21.61 -0.36
N GLY A 420 -23.99 22.40 -0.11
CA GLY A 420 -24.05 23.64 0.71
C GLY A 420 -23.87 23.39 2.21
N GLY A 421 -23.86 22.15 2.68
CA GLY A 421 -23.56 21.81 4.07
C GLY A 421 -22.05 21.84 4.37
N LYS A 422 -21.73 21.87 5.66
CA LYS A 422 -20.36 21.78 6.17
C LYS A 422 -20.34 20.87 7.40
N TYR A 423 -19.29 20.06 7.52
CA TYR A 423 -19.00 19.36 8.76
C TYR A 423 -17.54 19.55 9.19
N VAL A 424 -17.23 19.20 10.43
CA VAL A 424 -15.88 19.25 10.98
C VAL A 424 -15.51 17.91 11.58
N THR A 425 -14.25 17.48 11.43
CA THR A 425 -13.75 16.30 12.11
C THR A 425 -13.47 16.65 13.57
N LYS A 426 -14.28 16.12 14.47
CA LYS A 426 -14.17 16.31 15.92
C LYS A 426 -13.62 15.09 16.65
N SER A 427 -13.67 13.92 15.99
CA SER A 427 -13.12 12.68 16.54
C SER A 427 -12.31 11.94 15.48
N LEU A 428 -11.13 11.46 15.87
CA LEU A 428 -10.26 10.64 15.02
C LEU A 428 -9.87 9.36 15.77
N LEU A 429 -10.18 8.22 15.19
CA LEU A 429 -9.68 6.92 15.63
C LEU A 429 -8.64 6.43 14.63
N ALA A 430 -7.39 6.34 15.05
CA ALA A 430 -6.27 5.84 14.26
C ALA A 430 -5.94 4.40 14.68
N VAL A 431 -6.21 3.44 13.80
CA VAL A 431 -6.09 2.00 14.07
C VAL A 431 -4.92 1.44 13.30
N HIS A 432 -3.90 0.95 14.00
CA HIS A 432 -2.71 0.33 13.40
C HIS A 432 -2.05 1.20 12.33
N THR A 433 -1.96 2.51 12.56
CA THR A 433 -1.39 3.48 11.62
C THR A 433 -0.54 4.52 12.31
N ASN A 434 0.36 5.18 11.57
CA ASN A 434 1.28 6.19 12.08
C ASN A 434 1.37 7.39 11.10
N PRO A 435 0.27 8.15 10.87
CA PRO A 435 0.23 9.19 9.87
C PRO A 435 1.26 10.32 10.06
N LEU A 436 1.65 10.65 11.29
CA LEU A 436 2.73 11.62 11.55
C LEU A 436 4.06 11.26 10.90
N LEU A 437 4.29 9.97 10.65
CA LEU A 437 5.50 9.48 10.00
C LEU A 437 5.26 9.02 8.56
N THR A 438 4.03 8.64 8.22
CA THR A 438 3.74 8.01 6.92
C THR A 438 2.96 8.89 5.95
N ALA A 439 2.29 9.93 6.44
CA ALA A 439 1.55 10.86 5.60
C ALA A 439 2.38 12.10 5.25
N PRO A 440 2.11 12.75 4.11
CA PRO A 440 2.82 13.98 3.72
C PRO A 440 2.65 15.11 4.74
N GLU A 441 3.65 16.01 4.76
CA GLU A 441 3.66 17.24 5.54
C GLU A 441 3.41 17.01 7.04
N SER A 442 4.35 16.31 7.68
CA SER A 442 4.25 15.99 9.12
C SER A 442 4.00 17.22 10.00
N ALA A 443 4.48 18.40 9.58
CA ALA A 443 4.22 19.67 10.28
C ALA A 443 2.73 20.03 10.30
N LEU A 444 2.02 19.81 9.19
CA LEU A 444 0.58 20.05 9.09
C LEU A 444 -0.22 19.10 10.00
N TRP A 445 0.20 17.82 10.07
CA TRP A 445 -0.37 16.87 11.02
C TRP A 445 -0.17 17.29 12.48
N ARG A 446 1.04 17.69 12.85
CA ARG A 446 1.31 18.21 14.21
C ARG A 446 0.43 19.41 14.54
N LYS A 447 0.33 20.38 13.61
CA LYS A 447 -0.55 21.53 13.76
C LYS A 447 -2.01 21.10 13.98
N ALA A 448 -2.57 20.26 13.15
CA ALA A 448 -3.96 19.83 13.24
C ALA A 448 -4.26 19.10 14.57
N LEU A 449 -3.33 18.28 15.06
CA LEU A 449 -3.49 17.54 16.29
C LEU A 449 -3.36 18.41 17.57
N THR A 450 -2.67 19.57 17.48
CA THR A 450 -2.43 20.47 18.63
C THR A 450 -3.18 21.79 18.57
N GLU A 451 -3.89 22.08 17.45
CA GLU A 451 -4.68 23.30 17.29
C GLU A 451 -5.76 23.37 18.36
N ARG A 452 -5.88 24.55 18.98
CA ARG A 452 -6.93 24.83 19.96
C ARG A 452 -8.24 25.25 19.29
N ASP A 453 -9.34 24.95 19.92
CA ASP A 453 -10.64 25.43 19.45
C ASP A 453 -10.71 26.95 19.65
N ARG A 454 -11.35 27.67 18.71
CA ARG A 454 -11.41 29.12 18.77
C ARG A 454 -12.36 29.65 19.83
N ASP A 455 -13.46 28.91 20.02
CA ASP A 455 -14.52 29.30 20.94
C ASP A 455 -14.26 28.79 22.38
N THR A 456 -13.48 27.69 22.48
CA THR A 456 -13.07 27.06 23.75
C THR A 456 -11.56 26.81 23.73
N PRO A 457 -10.71 27.84 23.96
CA PRO A 457 -9.26 27.74 23.81
C PRO A 457 -8.57 26.73 24.77
N GLU A 458 -9.24 26.31 25.81
CA GLU A 458 -8.81 25.24 26.69
C GLU A 458 -8.96 23.85 26.06
N GLU A 459 -9.78 23.71 25.02
CA GLU A 459 -10.00 22.45 24.31
C GLU A 459 -9.20 22.41 23.01
N TYR A 460 -8.92 21.20 22.53
CA TYR A 460 -8.37 21.00 21.19
C TYR A 460 -9.50 21.04 20.16
N ARG A 461 -9.21 21.60 19.00
CA ARG A 461 -10.14 21.63 17.84
C ARG A 461 -10.60 20.22 17.43
N LEU A 462 -9.67 19.24 17.40
CA LEU A 462 -9.99 17.83 17.37
C LEU A 462 -10.36 17.37 18.78
N GLY A 463 -11.65 17.32 19.08
CA GLY A 463 -12.15 17.03 20.41
C GLY A 463 -11.67 15.69 21.00
N LEU A 464 -11.60 14.62 20.18
CA LEU A 464 -11.16 13.28 20.62
C LEU A 464 -10.15 12.69 19.63
N PHE A 465 -9.00 12.24 20.15
CA PHE A 465 -8.03 11.47 19.38
C PHE A 465 -7.64 10.17 20.09
N VAL A 466 -7.96 9.03 19.45
CA VAL A 466 -7.67 7.68 19.96
C VAL A 466 -6.74 6.98 19.00
N VAL A 467 -5.69 6.35 19.52
CA VAL A 467 -4.77 5.52 18.75
C VAL A 467 -4.79 4.09 19.26
N ASN A 468 -5.07 3.11 18.41
CA ASN A 468 -4.94 1.68 18.72
C ASN A 468 -3.67 1.13 18.06
N ALA A 469 -2.70 0.71 18.88
CA ALA A 469 -1.38 0.32 18.41
C ALA A 469 -0.74 -0.79 19.26
N THR A 470 0.18 -1.55 18.70
CA THR A 470 0.98 -2.55 19.42
C THR A 470 2.09 -1.88 20.24
N LEU A 471 2.66 -0.81 19.69
CA LEU A 471 3.77 -0.05 20.28
C LEU A 471 3.40 1.44 20.31
N MET A 472 3.99 2.17 21.25
CA MET A 472 3.96 3.64 21.20
C MET A 472 4.67 4.10 19.91
N ASN A 473 4.05 5.00 19.17
CA ASN A 473 4.62 5.57 17.94
C ASN A 473 4.46 7.09 17.93
N GLU A 474 5.00 7.77 16.90
CA GLU A 474 4.99 9.22 16.77
C GLU A 474 3.57 9.80 16.86
N THR A 475 2.61 9.15 16.22
CA THR A 475 1.19 9.55 16.23
C THR A 475 0.56 9.36 17.61
N ALA A 476 0.85 8.24 18.26
CA ALA A 476 0.29 7.92 19.58
C ALA A 476 0.68 8.93 20.66
N ARG A 477 1.84 9.60 20.53
CA ARG A 477 2.25 10.67 21.47
C ARG A 477 1.27 11.86 21.54
N TYR A 478 0.47 12.04 20.49
CA TYR A 478 -0.53 13.11 20.42
C TYR A 478 -1.93 12.66 20.82
N ALA A 479 -2.15 11.37 21.07
CA ALA A 479 -3.46 10.83 21.40
C ALA A 479 -3.97 11.27 22.76
N ASP A 480 -5.28 11.34 22.95
CA ASP A 480 -5.91 11.44 24.25
C ASP A 480 -5.94 10.07 24.93
N TRP A 481 -6.13 9.03 24.11
CA TRP A 481 -6.12 7.63 24.51
C TRP A 481 -5.25 6.79 23.58
N VAL A 482 -4.39 5.95 24.17
CA VAL A 482 -3.66 4.91 23.43
C VAL A 482 -4.16 3.56 23.92
N LEU A 483 -4.75 2.79 23.01
CA LEU A 483 -5.31 1.48 23.31
C LEU A 483 -4.34 0.38 22.83
N PRO A 484 -4.02 -0.60 23.68
CA PRO A 484 -3.14 -1.71 23.29
C PRO A 484 -3.80 -2.59 22.25
N MET A 485 -3.01 -3.09 21.31
CA MET A 485 -3.45 -3.96 20.21
C MET A 485 -2.80 -5.33 20.30
N ALA A 486 -3.59 -6.39 20.10
CA ALA A 486 -3.10 -7.76 20.01
C ALA A 486 -2.20 -7.94 18.77
N HIS A 487 -1.08 -8.63 18.95
CA HIS A 487 -0.17 -8.98 17.85
C HIS A 487 -0.83 -10.01 16.92
N PHE A 488 -0.43 -10.06 15.65
CA PHE A 488 -1.08 -10.98 14.70
C PHE A 488 -0.94 -12.49 15.05
N LEU A 489 0.08 -12.87 15.81
CA LEU A 489 0.23 -14.23 16.35
C LEU A 489 -0.72 -14.53 17.54
N GLU A 490 -1.42 -13.53 18.03
CA GLU A 490 -2.32 -13.59 19.20
C GLU A 490 -3.79 -13.39 18.84
N ARG A 491 -4.10 -13.35 17.57
CA ARG A 491 -5.46 -13.14 17.08
C ARG A 491 -5.71 -13.91 15.80
N GLN A 492 -6.92 -14.37 15.63
CA GLN A 492 -7.38 -15.09 14.45
C GLN A 492 -7.75 -14.12 13.32
N GLY A 493 -7.82 -14.61 12.10
CA GLY A 493 -8.29 -13.85 10.95
C GLY A 493 -8.31 -14.67 9.67
N VAL A 494 -9.00 -14.15 8.68
CA VAL A 494 -9.06 -14.74 7.33
C VAL A 494 -8.16 -13.96 6.40
N VAL A 495 -7.35 -14.68 5.65
CA VAL A 495 -6.43 -14.17 4.66
C VAL A 495 -6.85 -14.65 3.27
N TRP A 496 -6.70 -13.81 2.28
CA TRP A 496 -7.01 -14.14 0.91
C TRP A 496 -6.00 -13.54 -0.07
N GLN A 497 -5.46 -14.39 -0.96
CA GLN A 497 -4.61 -14.01 -2.09
C GLN A 497 -5.40 -14.15 -3.40
N GLU A 498 -5.32 -13.14 -4.23
CA GLU A 498 -6.24 -12.93 -5.35
C GLU A 498 -5.65 -13.30 -6.72
N THR A 499 -4.33 -13.43 -6.82
CA THR A 499 -3.62 -13.56 -8.08
C THR A 499 -2.87 -14.89 -8.17
N GLY A 500 -2.85 -15.45 -9.34
CA GLY A 500 -2.39 -16.82 -9.54
C GLY A 500 -3.44 -17.82 -9.02
N ASN A 501 -3.03 -18.79 -8.23
CA ASN A 501 -4.00 -19.61 -7.51
C ASN A 501 -4.69 -18.77 -6.44
N PRO A 502 -6.04 -18.67 -6.44
CA PRO A 502 -6.75 -18.09 -5.32
C PRO A 502 -6.50 -18.91 -4.07
N VAL A 503 -6.00 -18.29 -3.01
CA VAL A 503 -5.72 -18.95 -1.73
C VAL A 503 -6.48 -18.26 -0.62
N PHE A 504 -7.23 -19.06 0.14
CA PHE A 504 -7.89 -18.65 1.37
C PHE A 504 -7.19 -19.34 2.52
N ALA A 505 -6.85 -18.59 3.56
CA ALA A 505 -6.11 -19.14 4.68
C ALA A 505 -6.67 -18.65 6.02
N LEU A 506 -6.57 -19.51 7.02
CA LEU A 506 -6.85 -19.16 8.40
C LEU A 506 -5.55 -18.72 9.08
N ARG A 507 -5.50 -17.46 9.52
CA ARG A 507 -4.47 -17.00 10.43
C ARG A 507 -4.89 -17.39 11.86
N GLU A 508 -4.32 -18.45 12.37
CA GLU A 508 -4.56 -18.93 13.72
C GLU A 508 -3.84 -18.08 14.78
N ALA A 509 -4.50 -17.85 15.89
CA ALA A 509 -3.84 -17.39 17.09
C ALA A 509 -2.98 -18.50 17.66
N VAL A 510 -1.67 -18.30 17.73
CA VAL A 510 -0.70 -19.29 18.23
C VAL A 510 -0.20 -18.95 19.63
N ALA A 511 -0.60 -17.80 20.16
CA ALA A 511 -0.36 -17.34 21.52
C ALA A 511 -1.57 -16.56 22.02
N GLU A 512 -1.77 -16.54 23.32
CA GLU A 512 -2.72 -15.63 23.94
C GLU A 512 -2.13 -14.21 23.99
N PRO A 513 -2.96 -13.16 23.84
CA PRO A 513 -2.51 -11.80 24.08
C PRO A 513 -2.12 -11.62 25.54
N PRO A 514 -1.20 -10.71 25.87
CA PRO A 514 -0.89 -10.38 27.27
C PRO A 514 -2.14 -9.95 28.03
N ALA A 515 -2.17 -10.22 29.34
CA ALA A 515 -3.24 -9.75 30.20
C ALA A 515 -3.47 -8.24 30.00
N GLY A 516 -4.72 -7.83 29.82
CA GLY A 516 -5.11 -6.45 29.55
C GLY A 516 -5.09 -6.04 28.09
N VAL A 517 -4.71 -6.89 27.15
CA VAL A 517 -4.80 -6.65 25.70
C VAL A 517 -6.01 -7.40 25.14
N LEU A 518 -6.97 -6.67 24.58
CA LEU A 518 -8.18 -7.26 23.99
C LEU A 518 -7.93 -7.69 22.53
N SER A 519 -8.61 -8.79 22.13
CA SER A 519 -8.70 -9.10 20.71
C SER A 519 -9.52 -8.03 19.97
N PRO A 520 -9.35 -7.84 18.66
CA PRO A 520 -10.11 -6.84 17.91
C PRO A 520 -11.63 -7.02 18.03
N LEU A 521 -12.13 -8.25 17.97
CA LEU A 521 -13.57 -8.52 18.11
C LEU A 521 -14.09 -8.05 19.48
N VAL A 522 -13.38 -8.38 20.54
CA VAL A 522 -13.75 -7.99 21.92
C VAL A 522 -13.70 -6.46 22.07
N LEU A 523 -12.63 -5.82 21.57
CA LEU A 523 -12.46 -4.36 21.64
C LEU A 523 -13.59 -3.62 20.92
N TRP A 524 -13.81 -3.93 19.65
CA TRP A 524 -14.81 -3.22 18.84
C TRP A 524 -16.24 -3.49 19.31
N LYS A 525 -16.52 -4.69 19.78
CA LYS A 525 -17.80 -5.06 20.36
C LYS A 525 -18.06 -4.30 21.68
N ALA A 526 -17.04 -4.19 22.55
CA ALA A 526 -17.12 -3.42 23.77
C ALA A 526 -17.32 -1.91 23.50
N LEU A 527 -16.57 -1.35 22.55
CA LEU A 527 -16.71 0.05 22.14
C LEU A 527 -18.09 0.33 21.53
N ALA A 528 -18.61 -0.57 20.69
CA ALA A 528 -19.94 -0.44 20.12
C ALA A 528 -21.02 -0.49 21.21
N SER A 529 -20.93 -1.43 22.15
CA SER A 529 -21.88 -1.57 23.26
C SER A 529 -21.87 -0.34 24.18
N ALA A 530 -20.68 0.20 24.48
CA ALA A 530 -20.54 1.41 25.30
C ALA A 530 -21.03 2.68 24.56
N THR A 531 -20.81 2.76 23.24
CA THR A 531 -21.24 3.90 22.44
C THR A 531 -22.75 3.91 22.19
N PHE A 532 -23.38 2.73 22.10
CA PHE A 532 -24.81 2.57 21.81
C PHE A 532 -25.52 1.71 22.88
N PRO A 533 -25.68 2.23 24.10
CA PRO A 533 -26.35 1.47 25.16
C PRO A 533 -27.74 0.99 24.71
N GLY A 534 -28.04 -0.28 24.96
CA GLY A 534 -29.32 -0.90 24.57
C GLY A 534 -29.45 -1.34 23.11
N LYS A 535 -28.49 -1.03 22.23
CA LYS A 535 -28.44 -1.56 20.86
C LYS A 535 -27.57 -2.80 20.82
N LYS A 536 -28.09 -3.86 20.18
CA LYS A 536 -27.28 -5.08 19.93
C LYS A 536 -26.25 -4.80 18.82
N PRO A 537 -24.98 -5.24 18.99
CA PRO A 537 -24.00 -5.23 17.92
C PRO A 537 -24.52 -5.95 16.67
N ARG A 538 -24.15 -5.48 15.48
CA ARG A 538 -24.61 -5.99 14.19
C ARG A 538 -23.43 -6.44 13.33
N GLY A 539 -23.72 -7.19 12.28
CA GLY A 539 -22.70 -7.67 11.34
C GLY A 539 -21.68 -8.56 12.03
N THR A 540 -20.42 -8.34 11.76
CA THR A 540 -19.31 -9.09 12.38
C THR A 540 -19.22 -8.87 13.88
N LEU A 541 -19.65 -7.70 14.37
CA LEU A 541 -19.69 -7.42 15.81
C LEU A 541 -20.74 -8.25 16.58
N ALA A 542 -21.67 -8.92 15.89
CA ALA A 542 -22.60 -9.86 16.48
C ALA A 542 -22.01 -11.26 16.68
N ALA A 543 -20.86 -11.55 16.09
CA ALA A 543 -20.22 -12.85 16.19
C ALA A 543 -19.91 -13.20 17.67
N GLU A 544 -20.16 -14.43 18.05
CA GLU A 544 -19.94 -14.91 19.41
C GLU A 544 -18.43 -14.92 19.77
N ASN A 545 -17.63 -15.40 18.81
CA ASN A 545 -16.17 -15.53 18.93
C ASN A 545 -15.50 -15.39 17.55
N ASP A 546 -14.18 -15.46 17.53
CA ASP A 546 -13.39 -15.30 16.30
C ASP A 546 -13.67 -16.41 15.26
N ASP A 547 -13.94 -17.64 15.69
CA ASP A 547 -14.34 -18.72 14.77
C ASP A 547 -15.68 -18.44 14.08
N ALA A 548 -16.66 -17.98 14.83
CA ALA A 548 -17.98 -17.60 14.29
C ALA A 548 -17.84 -16.46 13.26
N TRP A 549 -17.00 -15.48 13.56
CA TRP A 549 -16.69 -14.39 12.62
C TRP A 549 -15.99 -14.91 11.35
N CYS A 550 -14.90 -15.69 11.48
CA CYS A 550 -14.17 -16.22 10.33
C CYS A 550 -15.06 -17.13 9.45
N ASN A 551 -15.88 -17.99 10.07
CA ASN A 551 -16.84 -18.83 9.36
C ASN A 551 -17.86 -17.99 8.57
N ALA A 552 -18.35 -16.89 9.13
CA ALA A 552 -19.28 -15.99 8.44
C ALA A 552 -18.62 -15.28 7.24
N VAL A 553 -17.34 -14.89 7.37
CA VAL A 553 -16.56 -14.32 6.24
C VAL A 553 -16.36 -15.34 5.13
N LEU A 554 -16.09 -16.59 5.47
CA LEU A 554 -15.81 -17.68 4.53
C LEU A 554 -17.08 -18.40 4.02
N ALA A 555 -18.27 -18.02 4.51
CA ALA A 555 -19.54 -18.68 4.12
C ALA A 555 -19.78 -18.79 2.59
N PRO A 556 -19.36 -17.81 1.75
CA PRO A 556 -19.49 -17.96 0.29
C PRO A 556 -18.70 -19.12 -0.32
N LEU A 557 -17.76 -19.72 0.43
CA LEU A 557 -16.94 -20.86 0.01
C LEU A 557 -17.41 -22.18 0.62
N ALA A 558 -18.63 -22.24 1.17
CA ALA A 558 -19.13 -23.40 1.92
C ALA A 558 -19.10 -24.72 1.12
N GLU A 559 -19.24 -24.67 -0.20
CA GLU A 559 -19.17 -25.84 -1.09
C GLU A 559 -17.83 -26.58 -1.01
N TYR A 560 -16.73 -25.86 -0.77
CA TYR A 560 -15.38 -26.44 -0.67
C TYR A 560 -15.11 -27.09 0.69
N PHE A 561 -15.96 -26.89 1.68
CA PHE A 561 -15.75 -27.37 3.04
C PHE A 561 -16.56 -28.63 3.38
N GLY A 562 -17.34 -29.17 2.42
CA GLY A 562 -18.06 -30.44 2.59
C GLY A 562 -19.01 -30.50 3.77
N GLY A 563 -19.67 -29.36 4.12
CA GLY A 563 -20.62 -29.28 5.24
C GLY A 563 -19.96 -29.12 6.64
N VAL A 564 -18.63 -29.00 6.70
CA VAL A 564 -17.89 -28.72 7.93
C VAL A 564 -17.70 -27.21 8.07
N PRO A 565 -17.73 -26.61 9.29
CA PRO A 565 -17.37 -25.21 9.47
C PRO A 565 -15.97 -24.89 8.89
N ALA A 566 -15.85 -23.78 8.16
CA ALA A 566 -14.66 -23.42 7.40
C ALA A 566 -13.38 -23.42 8.25
N CYS A 567 -13.42 -22.85 9.46
CA CYS A 567 -12.25 -22.86 10.37
C CYS A 567 -11.83 -24.28 10.76
N ALA A 568 -12.78 -25.16 11.06
CA ALA A 568 -12.48 -26.55 11.42
C ALA A 568 -11.88 -27.31 10.22
N TRP A 569 -12.41 -27.10 9.02
CA TRP A 569 -11.91 -27.68 7.79
C TRP A 569 -10.47 -27.18 7.51
N LEU A 570 -10.25 -25.88 7.56
CA LEU A 570 -8.91 -25.31 7.31
C LEU A 570 -7.87 -25.83 8.29
N ARG A 571 -8.20 -25.95 9.58
CA ARG A 571 -7.29 -26.55 10.60
C ARG A 571 -6.92 -27.98 10.24
N ALA A 572 -7.89 -28.78 9.79
CA ALA A 572 -7.64 -30.17 9.39
C ALA A 572 -6.81 -30.28 8.09
N HIS A 573 -6.79 -29.24 7.25
CA HIS A 573 -6.14 -29.24 5.94
C HIS A 573 -4.93 -28.28 5.87
N GLY A 574 -4.21 -28.09 6.97
CA GLY A 574 -2.96 -27.31 7.01
C GLY A 574 -3.12 -25.81 6.98
N GLY A 575 -4.33 -25.30 7.14
CA GLY A 575 -4.65 -23.86 7.24
C GLY A 575 -4.96 -23.17 5.91
N PHE A 576 -5.00 -23.89 4.78
CA PHE A 576 -5.17 -23.30 3.45
C PHE A 576 -6.23 -24.02 2.61
N LEU A 577 -6.96 -23.25 1.82
CA LEU A 577 -7.73 -23.69 0.66
C LEU A 577 -7.15 -23.00 -0.57
N SER A 578 -6.66 -23.77 -1.54
CA SER A 578 -6.16 -23.25 -2.82
C SER A 578 -7.11 -23.70 -3.95
N LEU A 579 -7.56 -22.74 -4.74
CA LEU A 579 -8.43 -23.01 -5.88
C LEU A 579 -7.64 -22.96 -7.19
N PRO A 580 -8.11 -23.64 -8.25
CA PRO A 580 -7.51 -23.53 -9.58
C PRO A 580 -7.50 -22.08 -10.08
N ALA A 581 -6.42 -21.70 -10.73
CA ALA A 581 -6.34 -20.46 -11.50
C ALA A 581 -7.06 -20.65 -12.84
N ALA A 582 -7.70 -19.60 -13.33
CA ALA A 582 -8.32 -19.57 -14.64
C ALA A 582 -7.70 -18.48 -15.51
N TYR A 583 -7.61 -18.73 -16.81
CA TYR A 583 -7.29 -17.75 -17.82
C TYR A 583 -8.57 -17.25 -18.53
N ARG A 584 -8.46 -16.12 -19.20
CA ARG A 584 -9.56 -15.50 -19.97
C ARG A 584 -10.84 -15.36 -19.15
N LYS A 585 -10.70 -15.05 -17.86
CA LYS A 585 -11.84 -14.87 -16.95
C LYS A 585 -12.84 -13.85 -17.46
N TYR A 586 -12.39 -12.86 -18.21
CA TYR A 586 -13.22 -11.83 -18.83
C TYR A 586 -14.26 -12.37 -19.84
N GLU A 587 -14.01 -13.52 -20.46
CA GLU A 587 -14.99 -14.15 -21.38
C GLU A 587 -16.27 -14.58 -20.63
N LYS A 588 -16.14 -14.96 -19.35
CA LYS A 588 -17.27 -15.35 -18.49
C LYS A 588 -17.87 -14.16 -17.74
N THR A 589 -17.05 -13.20 -17.34
CA THR A 589 -17.44 -12.16 -16.36
C THR A 589 -17.47 -10.74 -16.94
N GLY A 590 -17.01 -10.55 -18.18
CA GLY A 590 -16.76 -9.22 -18.76
C GLY A 590 -15.58 -8.51 -18.09
N PHE A 591 -15.30 -7.30 -18.54
CA PHE A 591 -14.27 -6.39 -18.00
C PHE A 591 -14.89 -5.39 -17.02
N VAL A 592 -15.25 -4.20 -17.43
CA VAL A 592 -15.77 -3.13 -16.56
C VAL A 592 -17.27 -3.29 -16.34
N LEU A 593 -17.71 -3.41 -15.07
CA LEU A 593 -19.13 -3.36 -14.65
C LEU A 593 -20.10 -4.22 -15.52
N GLY A 594 -19.61 -5.37 -16.00
CA GLY A 594 -20.40 -6.26 -16.87
C GLY A 594 -20.34 -5.93 -18.35
N GLU A 595 -19.59 -4.90 -18.78
CA GLU A 595 -19.31 -4.68 -20.19
C GLU A 595 -18.32 -5.73 -20.71
N SER A 596 -18.62 -6.32 -21.86
CA SER A 596 -17.77 -7.34 -22.49
C SER A 596 -16.54 -6.74 -23.19
N ARG A 597 -16.50 -5.42 -23.38
CA ARG A 597 -15.44 -4.71 -24.13
C ARG A 597 -14.73 -3.67 -23.29
N ILE A 598 -13.41 -3.63 -23.41
CA ILE A 598 -12.55 -2.59 -22.86
C ILE A 598 -12.79 -1.28 -23.61
N ASP A 599 -13.05 -0.22 -22.88
CA ASP A 599 -13.07 1.13 -23.43
C ASP A 599 -11.64 1.68 -23.52
N LEU A 600 -11.13 1.82 -24.75
CA LEU A 600 -9.76 2.30 -24.98
C LEU A 600 -9.61 3.82 -24.76
N MET A 601 -10.73 4.54 -24.53
CA MET A 601 -10.73 5.97 -24.24
C MET A 601 -11.43 6.26 -22.89
N PRO A 602 -10.93 5.72 -21.78
CA PRO A 602 -11.51 6.02 -20.48
C PRO A 602 -11.39 7.52 -20.14
N GLU A 603 -12.32 8.03 -19.36
CA GLU A 603 -12.47 9.47 -19.07
C GLU A 603 -11.18 10.10 -18.52
N ALA A 604 -10.43 9.36 -17.73
CA ALA A 604 -9.20 9.88 -17.17
C ALA A 604 -8.12 10.14 -18.23
N LEU A 605 -8.00 9.28 -19.25
CA LEU A 605 -7.09 9.52 -20.37
C LEU A 605 -7.46 10.82 -21.11
N ARG A 606 -8.76 11.14 -21.21
CA ARG A 606 -9.22 12.42 -21.79
C ARG A 606 -8.82 13.63 -20.96
N ARG A 607 -8.88 13.52 -19.62
CA ARG A 607 -8.43 14.59 -18.71
C ARG A 607 -6.93 14.82 -18.81
N TYR A 608 -6.15 13.76 -18.80
CA TYR A 608 -4.70 13.83 -18.98
C TYR A 608 -4.29 14.36 -20.35
N ARG A 609 -5.16 14.28 -21.37
CA ARG A 609 -4.91 14.95 -22.66
C ARG A 609 -4.59 16.44 -22.52
N ASP A 610 -5.27 17.15 -21.65
CA ASP A 610 -5.08 18.58 -21.44
C ASP A 610 -3.86 18.86 -20.54
N GLU A 611 -3.55 17.98 -19.62
CA GLU A 611 -2.33 18.01 -18.78
C GLU A 611 -1.09 17.51 -19.55
N LEU A 612 -1.24 16.60 -20.50
CA LEU A 612 -0.18 16.15 -21.42
C LEU A 612 0.25 17.24 -22.43
N ARG A 613 -0.48 18.35 -22.50
CA ARG A 613 -0.20 19.48 -23.41
C ARG A 613 0.94 20.38 -22.94
N GLY A 614 1.96 19.87 -22.28
CA GLY A 614 3.19 20.62 -22.11
C GLY A 614 3.41 21.24 -20.73
N THR A 615 2.76 20.78 -19.70
CA THR A 615 3.23 21.06 -18.36
C THR A 615 4.25 20.00 -17.95
N SER A 616 5.50 20.25 -18.29
CA SER A 616 6.57 19.60 -17.52
C SER A 616 6.42 20.05 -16.07
N PRO A 617 6.10 19.19 -15.11
CA PRO A 617 6.14 19.58 -13.70
C PRO A 617 7.55 19.95 -13.28
N ALA A 618 8.52 19.75 -14.16
CA ALA A 618 9.91 19.89 -13.81
C ALA A 618 10.77 20.18 -15.02
N GLY A 619 11.01 21.44 -15.30
CA GLY A 619 12.16 21.84 -16.13
C GLY A 619 13.45 21.21 -15.64
N PRO A 620 14.52 21.21 -16.46
CA PRO A 620 15.78 20.59 -16.08
C PRO A 620 16.23 21.08 -14.71
N VAL A 621 16.55 20.14 -13.83
CA VAL A 621 17.09 20.41 -12.51
C VAL A 621 18.46 21.04 -12.73
N SER A 622 18.54 22.39 -12.71
CA SER A 622 19.81 23.06 -12.89
C SER A 622 20.65 22.98 -11.62
N GLY A 623 21.83 22.48 -11.76
CA GLY A 623 23.03 22.65 -10.96
C GLY A 623 23.03 22.10 -9.53
N LYS A 624 22.10 22.43 -8.67
CA LYS A 624 22.14 22.08 -7.24
C LYS A 624 20.86 21.47 -6.70
N THR A 625 19.87 21.18 -7.53
CA THR A 625 18.63 20.54 -7.14
C THR A 625 18.57 19.09 -7.60
N PHE A 626 17.96 18.23 -6.78
CA PHE A 626 17.86 16.81 -7.00
C PHE A 626 16.39 16.36 -6.96
N ARG A 627 16.03 15.34 -7.73
CA ARG A 627 14.79 14.59 -7.50
C ARG A 627 15.02 13.64 -6.32
N LEU A 628 14.12 13.68 -5.33
CA LEU A 628 14.19 12.82 -4.16
C LEU A 628 13.21 11.66 -4.32
N ILE A 629 13.74 10.45 -4.31
CA ILE A 629 12.94 9.22 -4.28
C ILE A 629 13.05 8.54 -2.92
N SER A 630 12.08 7.71 -2.60
CA SER A 630 12.06 6.94 -1.37
C SER A 630 12.15 5.43 -1.62
N GLY A 631 12.71 4.71 -0.65
CA GLY A 631 12.77 3.25 -0.68
C GLY A 631 12.77 2.67 0.73
N ARG A 632 12.49 1.37 0.85
CA ARG A 632 12.56 0.62 2.11
C ARG A 632 13.75 -0.31 2.09
N SER A 633 14.27 -0.62 3.28
CA SER A 633 15.21 -1.72 3.42
C SER A 633 14.46 -3.08 3.41
N PRO A 634 15.11 -4.18 2.99
CA PRO A 634 14.49 -5.51 2.91
C PRO A 634 13.97 -6.05 4.25
N TRP A 635 14.53 -5.59 5.36
CA TRP A 635 14.18 -5.99 6.74
C TRP A 635 13.19 -5.04 7.43
N GLN A 636 12.74 -4.00 6.75
CA GLN A 636 11.84 -3.03 7.32
C GLN A 636 10.38 -3.31 6.96
N THR A 637 9.51 -3.31 7.97
CA THR A 637 8.06 -3.29 7.80
C THR A 637 7.52 -1.93 8.21
N HIS A 638 7.23 -1.07 7.22
CA HIS A 638 6.71 0.27 7.45
C HIS A 638 7.44 1.02 8.59
N THR A 639 6.72 1.39 9.66
CA THR A 639 7.24 2.10 10.83
C THR A 639 7.28 1.23 12.09
N ILE A 640 7.29 -0.12 11.93
CA ILE A 640 7.07 -1.04 13.06
C ILE A 640 8.35 -1.73 13.53
N THR A 641 9.31 -1.98 12.62
CA THR A 641 10.46 -2.86 12.90
C THR A 641 11.75 -2.15 13.26
N GLN A 642 11.79 -0.83 13.20
CA GLN A 642 13.00 -0.03 13.39
C GLN A 642 13.64 -0.22 14.77
N ASP A 643 12.81 -0.36 15.80
CA ASP A 643 13.25 -0.53 17.19
C ASP A 643 13.62 -1.97 17.56
N LEU A 644 13.37 -2.94 16.69
CA LEU A 644 13.57 -4.36 16.99
C LEU A 644 15.03 -4.82 16.84
N TYR A 645 15.88 -4.02 16.20
CA TYR A 645 17.30 -4.32 16.05
C TYR A 645 18.10 -3.73 17.22
N PRO A 646 19.16 -4.42 17.70
CA PRO A 646 20.03 -3.91 18.75
C PRO A 646 20.68 -2.57 18.38
N ALA A 647 21.01 -1.77 19.37
CA ALA A 647 21.81 -0.57 19.16
C ALA A 647 23.17 -0.96 18.52
N GLY A 648 23.60 -0.19 17.52
CA GLY A 648 24.85 -0.47 16.77
C GLY A 648 24.69 -1.48 15.63
N ASP A 649 23.53 -2.11 15.46
CA ASP A 649 23.26 -2.96 14.30
C ASP A 649 23.28 -2.12 13.00
N ALA A 650 24.04 -2.56 12.00
CA ALA A 650 24.17 -1.86 10.73
C ALA A 650 22.81 -1.65 10.01
N ARG A 651 21.83 -2.53 10.25
CA ARG A 651 20.46 -2.41 9.72
C ARG A 651 19.68 -1.22 10.28
N ARG A 652 20.16 -0.59 11.36
CA ARG A 652 19.63 0.64 11.94
C ARG A 652 20.26 1.90 11.36
N ARG A 653 21.32 1.77 10.57
CA ARG A 653 21.96 2.93 9.94
C ARG A 653 21.06 3.49 8.84
N VAL A 654 20.66 4.73 8.98
CA VAL A 654 19.81 5.43 8.03
C VAL A 654 20.69 6.41 7.24
N THR A 655 20.84 6.14 5.95
CA THR A 655 21.63 6.97 5.05
C THR A 655 20.77 7.50 3.91
N MET A 656 21.20 8.56 3.27
CA MET A 656 20.66 9.06 2.01
C MET A 656 21.69 8.84 0.91
N LEU A 657 21.27 8.10 -0.14
CA LEU A 657 22.15 7.84 -1.28
C LEU A 657 22.22 9.06 -2.20
N ILE A 658 23.42 9.34 -2.69
CA ILE A 658 23.74 10.32 -3.73
C ILE A 658 24.67 9.67 -4.75
N ASN A 659 24.60 10.06 -6.04
CA ASN A 659 25.55 9.58 -7.03
C ASN A 659 26.97 10.05 -6.71
N ASP A 660 27.99 9.20 -6.95
CA ASP A 660 29.39 9.49 -6.64
C ASP A 660 29.87 10.80 -7.26
N ARG A 661 29.59 11.02 -8.56
CA ARG A 661 30.01 12.22 -9.29
C ARG A 661 29.26 13.47 -8.81
N ASP A 662 27.98 13.35 -8.46
CA ASP A 662 27.22 14.48 -7.91
C ASP A 662 27.74 14.87 -6.53
N ALA A 663 28.14 13.89 -5.72
CA ALA A 663 28.76 14.12 -4.43
C ALA A 663 30.14 14.84 -4.58
N GLU A 664 30.97 14.34 -5.51
CA GLU A 664 32.27 14.95 -5.81
C GLU A 664 32.13 16.40 -6.27
N GLU A 665 31.21 16.70 -7.19
CA GLU A 665 30.94 18.08 -7.67
C GLU A 665 30.51 19.04 -6.55
N LEU A 666 29.87 18.50 -5.49
CA LEU A 666 29.45 19.25 -4.31
C LEU A 666 30.49 19.27 -3.17
N GLY A 667 31.60 18.60 -3.35
CA GLY A 667 32.62 18.43 -2.30
C GLY A 667 32.14 17.58 -1.13
N LEU A 668 31.22 16.63 -1.36
CA LEU A 668 30.64 15.73 -0.39
C LEU A 668 31.18 14.30 -0.56
N GLN A 669 31.17 13.53 0.53
CA GLN A 669 31.60 12.13 0.52
C GLN A 669 30.72 11.25 1.44
N SER A 670 30.87 9.94 1.31
CA SER A 670 30.20 8.99 2.21
C SER A 670 30.58 9.26 3.67
N GLY A 671 29.55 9.28 4.54
CA GLY A 671 29.67 9.59 5.96
C GLY A 671 29.50 11.07 6.30
N ASP A 672 29.54 11.99 5.34
CA ASP A 672 29.26 13.39 5.60
C ASP A 672 27.85 13.62 6.13
N LYS A 673 27.73 14.53 7.09
CA LYS A 673 26.44 15.07 7.54
C LYS A 673 26.03 16.19 6.59
N ALA A 674 24.79 16.11 6.11
CA ALA A 674 24.24 17.08 5.16
C ALA A 674 22.83 17.51 5.57
N VAL A 675 22.45 18.69 5.09
CA VAL A 675 21.08 19.22 5.19
C VAL A 675 20.45 19.14 3.83
N VAL A 676 19.32 18.43 3.75
CA VAL A 676 18.47 18.34 2.56
C VAL A 676 17.25 19.22 2.80
N SER A 677 16.95 20.12 1.88
CA SER A 677 15.87 21.10 2.01
C SER A 677 14.94 21.04 0.81
N GLY A 678 13.64 20.97 1.10
CA GLY A 678 12.54 21.09 0.17
C GLY A 678 11.73 22.36 0.42
N THR A 679 10.58 22.49 -0.21
CA THR A 679 9.69 23.66 -0.06
C THR A 679 8.98 23.70 1.30
N LYS A 680 8.78 22.58 1.95
CA LYS A 680 8.04 22.45 3.21
C LYS A 680 8.92 22.39 4.45
N GLY A 681 10.20 22.05 4.30
CA GLY A 681 11.11 21.91 5.43
C GLY A 681 12.50 21.43 5.06
N SER A 682 13.23 21.02 6.08
CA SER A 682 14.59 20.50 5.94
C SER A 682 14.82 19.32 6.88
N ILE A 683 15.65 18.38 6.44
CA ILE A 683 16.10 17.24 7.25
C ILE A 683 17.62 17.16 7.28
N ARG A 684 18.15 16.60 8.36
CA ARG A 684 19.56 16.25 8.49
C ARG A 684 19.76 14.79 8.14
N VAL A 685 20.77 14.49 7.34
CA VAL A 685 21.02 13.13 6.83
C VAL A 685 22.52 12.80 6.93
N ILE A 686 22.82 11.51 6.96
CA ILE A 686 24.16 10.99 6.70
C ILE A 686 24.18 10.51 5.26
N LEU A 687 25.19 10.93 4.49
CA LEU A 687 25.29 10.56 3.08
C LEU A 687 25.96 9.20 2.89
N GLU A 688 25.57 8.56 1.82
CA GLU A 688 26.21 7.39 1.26
C GLU A 688 26.31 7.58 -0.26
N THR A 689 27.51 7.48 -0.82
CA THR A 689 27.71 7.64 -2.27
C THR A 689 27.52 6.30 -2.99
N SER A 690 27.06 6.32 -4.24
CA SER A 690 26.84 5.11 -5.03
C SER A 690 26.88 5.39 -6.53
N ALA A 691 27.71 4.65 -7.26
CA ALA A 691 27.72 4.66 -8.73
C ALA A 691 26.46 4.02 -9.34
N ASP A 692 25.72 3.21 -8.58
CA ASP A 692 24.49 2.55 -9.02
C ASP A 692 23.26 3.48 -9.05
N LEU A 693 23.35 4.67 -8.43
CA LEU A 693 22.26 5.65 -8.47
C LEU A 693 22.47 6.62 -9.65
N ARG A 694 21.40 6.87 -10.39
CA ARG A 694 21.41 7.88 -11.47
C ARG A 694 21.82 9.26 -10.95
N ARG A 695 22.56 10.04 -11.74
CA ARG A 695 22.87 11.45 -11.46
C ARG A 695 21.60 12.32 -11.37
N GLY A 696 21.65 13.34 -10.51
CA GLY A 696 20.53 14.26 -10.26
C GLY A 696 19.43 13.68 -9.38
N VAL A 697 19.67 12.51 -8.77
CA VAL A 697 18.70 11.83 -7.89
C VAL A 697 19.31 11.64 -6.49
N LEU A 698 18.51 11.87 -5.46
CA LEU A 698 18.76 11.41 -4.09
C LEU A 698 17.78 10.28 -3.74
N ARG A 699 18.24 9.27 -3.00
CA ARG A 699 17.36 8.22 -2.49
C ARG A 699 17.38 8.19 -0.97
N GLY A 700 16.24 8.52 -0.35
CA GLY A 700 16.04 8.43 1.09
C GLY A 700 15.41 7.11 1.52
N GLN A 701 15.59 6.76 2.79
CA GLN A 701 14.87 5.63 3.40
C GLN A 701 13.57 6.11 4.01
N TYR A 702 12.48 5.45 3.65
CA TYR A 702 11.13 5.74 4.14
C TYR A 702 10.88 5.08 5.51
N GLY A 703 10.03 5.72 6.33
CA GLY A 703 9.48 5.11 7.55
C GLY A 703 10.37 5.23 8.79
N TRP A 704 11.41 6.04 8.74
CA TRP A 704 12.24 6.39 9.89
C TRP A 704 11.78 7.72 10.50
N GLY A 705 11.79 7.81 11.82
CA GLY A 705 11.42 9.01 12.57
C GLY A 705 12.62 9.62 13.29
N THR A 706 12.48 10.86 13.73
CA THR A 706 13.51 11.58 14.50
C THR A 706 13.53 11.20 15.99
N SER A 707 12.49 10.55 16.46
CA SER A 707 12.41 10.03 17.83
C SER A 707 12.00 8.58 17.78
N ALA A 708 12.90 7.67 18.07
CA ALA A 708 12.52 6.32 18.47
C ALA A 708 11.64 6.46 19.72
N CYS A 709 10.34 6.32 19.55
CA CYS A 709 9.36 6.58 20.62
C CYS A 709 9.51 5.68 21.83
N LEU A 710 10.26 4.59 21.70
CA LEU A 710 10.30 3.55 22.70
C LEU A 710 11.65 3.33 23.35
N LEU A 711 12.75 3.55 22.66
CA LEU A 711 14.03 3.04 23.13
C LEU A 711 14.97 4.07 23.73
N ARG A 712 14.60 5.33 23.93
CA ARG A 712 15.52 6.37 24.42
C ARG A 712 16.84 6.49 23.62
N PHE A 713 16.90 5.82 22.45
CA PHE A 713 18.05 5.84 21.56
C PHE A 713 17.72 6.74 20.37
N SER A 714 18.36 7.89 20.29
CA SER A 714 18.44 8.64 19.05
C SER A 714 19.18 7.78 18.02
N LEU A 715 18.50 7.41 16.94
CA LEU A 715 19.16 6.78 15.81
C LEU A 715 19.97 7.84 15.09
N GLU A 716 21.28 7.74 15.13
CA GLU A 716 22.15 8.67 14.42
C GLU A 716 21.83 8.64 12.92
N GLY A 717 21.57 9.80 12.34
CA GLY A 717 21.20 9.96 10.94
C GLY A 717 19.74 9.65 10.63
N SER A 718 18.90 9.30 11.62
CA SER A 718 17.48 9.08 11.38
C SER A 718 16.75 10.38 11.04
N TYR A 719 15.86 10.31 10.05
CA TYR A 719 15.09 11.45 9.56
C TYR A 719 13.68 11.02 9.14
N ASN A 720 12.76 11.97 9.07
CA ASN A 720 11.44 11.76 8.49
C ASN A 720 11.36 12.46 7.13
N LEU A 721 11.28 11.70 6.04
CA LEU A 721 11.13 12.25 4.68
C LEU A 721 9.89 13.14 4.54
N ASN A 722 8.84 12.88 5.32
CA ASN A 722 7.58 13.61 5.24
C ASN A 722 7.63 15.02 5.87
N GLU A 723 8.76 15.43 6.42
CA GLU A 723 9.04 16.85 6.71
C GLU A 723 9.30 17.67 5.41
N LEU A 724 9.64 17.00 4.30
CA LEU A 724 9.90 17.62 3.01
C LEU A 724 8.71 17.57 2.06
N THR A 725 7.77 16.65 2.27
CA THR A 725 6.65 16.41 1.36
C THR A 725 5.55 17.45 1.51
N ASP A 726 4.74 17.59 0.46
CA ASP A 726 3.62 18.51 0.40
C ASP A 726 2.30 17.73 0.39
N ALA A 727 1.39 18.05 1.32
CA ALA A 727 0.08 17.43 1.40
C ALA A 727 -0.83 17.77 0.21
N ASP A 728 -0.52 18.82 -0.55
CA ASP A 728 -1.23 19.22 -1.76
C ASP A 728 -0.62 18.70 -3.06
N ALA A 729 0.54 18.05 -2.99
CA ALA A 729 1.14 17.37 -4.13
C ALA A 729 0.45 16.02 -4.34
N LEU A 730 -0.62 16.02 -5.11
CA LEU A 730 -1.52 14.88 -5.30
C LEU A 730 -1.66 14.51 -6.77
N ASP A 731 -1.87 13.22 -7.04
CA ASP A 731 -2.34 12.75 -8.34
C ASP A 731 -3.74 13.36 -8.61
N PRO A 732 -3.93 14.03 -9.74
CA PRO A 732 -5.15 14.80 -9.99
C PRO A 732 -6.40 13.93 -10.21
N ALA A 733 -6.25 12.66 -10.55
CA ALA A 733 -7.37 11.75 -10.73
C ALA A 733 -7.76 11.04 -9.42
N THR A 734 -6.78 10.63 -8.63
CA THR A 734 -6.99 9.74 -7.49
C THR A 734 -6.79 10.40 -6.13
N GLY A 735 -6.13 11.54 -6.08
CA GLY A 735 -5.71 12.15 -4.83
C GLY A 735 -4.57 11.39 -4.13
N ASP A 736 -3.88 10.49 -4.83
CA ASP A 736 -2.73 9.77 -4.29
C ASP A 736 -1.59 10.74 -3.98
N ALA A 737 -0.87 10.49 -2.89
CA ALA A 737 0.24 11.36 -2.48
C ALA A 737 1.44 11.21 -3.41
N CYS A 738 1.91 12.31 -4.00
CA CYS A 738 3.05 12.34 -4.90
C CYS A 738 4.38 12.43 -4.14
N PHE A 739 4.75 11.38 -3.43
CA PHE A 739 6.00 11.33 -2.65
C PHE A 739 7.27 11.37 -3.50
N GLY A 740 7.19 10.99 -4.78
CA GLY A 740 8.32 10.92 -5.69
C GLY A 740 8.60 12.21 -6.50
N ASP A 741 7.69 13.18 -6.46
CA ASP A 741 7.82 14.43 -7.23
C ASP A 741 8.53 15.55 -6.46
N LEU A 742 9.31 15.19 -5.46
CA LEU A 742 10.05 16.13 -4.62
C LEU A 742 11.31 16.63 -5.31
N ARG A 743 11.49 17.95 -5.30
CA ARG A 743 12.75 18.61 -5.63
C ARG A 743 13.38 19.18 -4.38
N VAL A 744 14.63 18.85 -4.18
CA VAL A 744 15.38 19.22 -2.99
C VAL A 744 16.75 19.78 -3.34
N THR A 745 17.29 20.59 -2.47
CA THR A 745 18.71 21.00 -2.47
C THR A 745 19.45 20.26 -1.37
N ILE A 746 20.75 20.11 -1.52
CA ILE A 746 21.61 19.50 -0.53
C ILE A 746 22.83 20.37 -0.28
N ARG A 747 23.25 20.47 0.98
CA ARG A 747 24.49 21.13 1.38
C ARG A 747 25.12 20.42 2.57
N ARG A 748 26.41 20.53 2.73
CA ARG A 748 27.12 20.06 3.94
C ARG A 748 26.54 20.72 5.19
N GLU A 749 26.33 19.97 6.25
CA GLU A 749 26.03 20.54 7.57
C GLU A 749 27.29 21.29 8.07
N LYS A 750 27.10 22.52 8.51
CA LYS A 750 28.20 23.36 9.05
C LYS A 750 28.52 22.95 10.48
#